data_6393a89e073830eaed0dac4a7d270c3b
#
_entry.id   6393a89e073830eaed0dac4a7d270c3b
#
_cell.length_a   1.000
_cell.length_b   1.000
_cell.length_c   1.000
_cell.angle_alpha   90.00
_cell.angle_beta   90.00
_cell.angle_gamma   90.00
#
_symmetry.space_group_name_H-M   'P 1'
#
loop_
_entity.id
_entity.type
_entity.pdbx_description
1 polymer ?
#
loop_
_entity_poly.entity_id
_entity_poly.type
_entity_poly.pdbx_seq_one_letter_code
_entity_poly.pdbx_strand_id
1 'polypeptide(L)'
;MELSRRQFFRICAGGMAGTTVASLGFLPSFSAHAETRQYKLLKAKETRNNCTYCSVGCGILMYSFGDNAKNVRERIYHVEGDPDHPVSRGSLCPKGAGVLDYIHSDNRLRYPEYRAPGSDKWTRMSWDEAIDRIARLMKDDRDANFIEKNAQGVTVNRWTSTSMLCSSAASNETGILDGKFTRALGMVSIDCQARLCHGPTVSALAPTFGRGAMTNNWVDIKNANVVLIMGGNAAEAHPVGFKWVIEAKIKNNATVIVVDPRFNRSAAVADLYAPIRAGSDSAFLLGAIRYLIEHDRIQHEYVRHYTNASMIVREDYDFDEGLFSGFDPQKRQYDKTSWNYELDANGLARRDDTWNHPRCVWNLLKQHVERYTPELVNRLCGTSLHDFQRICELLASTSAANRTATILYALGWTHHTTGAQTIRAAAMLQLLLGNIGMAGGGVNALRGHSNIQGYTDLGLLSTNLPGYMPLPSEKQVDYQSYISQITPAALGVNEVNYWQNTPKFFVSMMKSFWGDAATAENSWGYDWLPKWDRLYDVMTQAELMAQGKINGYVVQGFNPLAAFPDKNKSARALAKLKYLVVIDPLVTESSNFWQNHGEMNDVRPADIQTEVFRLPSSCFAEENGSIANSGRWLQWHWAAAEPPGEALHDGKILGRLFMRLRDLYRQEGGANPAPVLNMSWDYHDPLDPQPEEVAREANGKALRDIVDEQGRVVVKKGQQLSSFAQLKADGSTSSYCWVYCGCWTEQGNQMANRDNSDPYGLGCTPGWAWSWPANRRILYNRASADPAGK
;
A
#
# COMPACT_ATOMS: atom_id res chain seq x y z
N MET A 1 4.20 -33.82 -2.50
CA MET A 1 4.04 -33.50 -1.06
C MET A 1 5.41 -33.08 -0.58
N GLU A 2 5.69 -31.77 -0.53
CA GLU A 2 6.96 -31.27 -0.01
C GLU A 2 6.84 -31.23 1.52
N LEU A 3 7.63 -32.02 2.18
CA LEU A 3 7.69 -32.07 3.65
C LEU A 3 8.47 -30.87 4.15
N SER A 4 7.96 -30.14 5.16
CA SER A 4 8.75 -29.13 5.85
C SER A 4 9.97 -29.80 6.52
N ARG A 5 11.07 -29.02 6.69
CA ARG A 5 12.29 -29.52 7.35
C ARG A 5 11.98 -30.16 8.70
N ARG A 6 11.04 -29.62 9.46
CA ARG A 6 10.61 -30.17 10.74
C ARG A 6 9.87 -31.49 10.58
N GLN A 7 8.99 -31.63 9.60
CA GLN A 7 8.31 -32.89 9.29
C GLN A 7 9.31 -33.95 8.84
N PHE A 8 10.27 -33.55 7.98
CA PHE A 8 11.37 -34.43 7.56
C PHE A 8 12.19 -34.93 8.75
N PHE A 9 12.62 -34.02 9.65
CA PHE A 9 13.37 -34.44 10.84
C PHE A 9 12.56 -35.26 11.84
N ARG A 10 11.24 -35.00 11.98
CA ARG A 10 10.36 -35.84 12.79
C ARG A 10 10.24 -37.28 12.22
N ILE A 11 10.13 -37.39 10.89
CA ILE A 11 10.09 -38.66 10.19
C ILE A 11 11.45 -39.40 10.33
N CYS A 12 12.56 -38.69 10.11
CA CYS A 12 13.88 -39.25 10.28
C CYS A 12 14.17 -39.67 11.73
N ALA A 13 13.79 -38.88 12.72
CA ALA A 13 13.98 -39.22 14.14
C ALA A 13 13.10 -40.41 14.55
N GLY A 14 11.86 -40.48 14.06
CA GLY A 14 10.98 -41.65 14.24
C GLY A 14 11.44 -42.92 13.54
N GLY A 15 12.02 -42.76 12.33
CA GLY A 15 12.56 -43.88 11.55
C GLY A 15 13.88 -44.44 12.10
N MET A 16 14.77 -43.59 12.63
CA MET A 16 16.04 -44.06 13.22
C MET A 16 15.83 -44.77 14.58
N ALA A 17 14.79 -44.42 15.34
CA ALA A 17 14.49 -45.13 16.57
C ALA A 17 13.98 -46.55 16.34
N GLY A 18 13.39 -46.82 15.16
CA GLY A 18 12.84 -48.13 14.82
C GLY A 18 13.78 -49.10 14.11
N THR A 19 14.79 -48.58 13.40
CA THR A 19 15.66 -49.40 12.52
C THR A 19 17.04 -49.70 13.09
N THR A 20 17.48 -49.01 14.13
CA THR A 20 18.79 -49.24 14.79
C THR A 20 18.81 -50.43 15.76
N VAL A 21 17.67 -51.00 16.09
CA VAL A 21 17.61 -52.19 16.93
C VAL A 21 17.67 -53.48 16.14
N ALA A 22 17.48 -53.45 14.82
CA ALA A 22 17.33 -54.68 14.01
C ALA A 22 18.55 -55.05 13.17
N SER A 23 19.63 -54.27 13.06
CA SER A 23 20.70 -54.55 12.12
C SER A 23 22.13 -54.56 12.64
N LEU A 24 22.36 -54.43 13.97
CA LEU A 24 23.69 -54.50 14.57
C LEU A 24 23.72 -55.51 15.74
N GLY A 25 23.49 -56.82 15.38
CA GLY A 25 24.01 -57.89 16.17
C GLY A 25 25.48 -58.04 15.96
N PHE A 26 26.33 -57.37 16.76
CA PHE A 26 27.69 -57.83 17.08
C PHE A 26 28.34 -56.89 18.13
N LEU A 27 28.70 -57.53 19.25
CA LEU A 27 29.66 -57.19 20.29
C LEU A 27 29.23 -56.35 21.48
N PRO A 28 29.59 -56.86 22.68
CA PRO A 28 29.31 -56.21 23.95
C PRO A 28 30.39 -55.20 24.29
N SER A 29 29.94 -54.20 25.06
CA SER A 29 30.75 -53.30 25.84
C SER A 29 31.62 -52.27 25.11
N PHE A 30 31.01 -51.19 24.70
CA PHE A 30 31.44 -49.83 25.01
C PHE A 30 30.21 -48.98 25.17
N SER A 31 29.94 -48.53 26.38
CA SER A 31 28.92 -47.51 26.69
C SER A 31 29.42 -46.17 26.17
N ALA A 32 29.42 -46.00 24.88
CA ALA A 32 29.39 -44.66 24.28
C ALA A 32 27.95 -44.19 24.41
N HIS A 33 27.61 -43.53 25.49
CA HIS A 33 26.50 -42.56 25.47
C HIS A 33 26.82 -41.50 24.46
N ALA A 34 26.59 -41.81 23.19
CA ALA A 34 26.34 -40.77 22.22
C ALA A 34 25.03 -40.11 22.68
N GLU A 35 25.09 -39.10 23.52
CA GLU A 35 24.00 -38.14 23.67
C GLU A 35 23.73 -37.60 22.28
N THR A 36 22.77 -38.22 21.59
CA THR A 36 22.18 -37.63 20.39
C THR A 36 21.58 -36.31 20.84
N ARG A 37 22.29 -35.25 20.60
CA ARG A 37 21.79 -33.89 20.85
C ARG A 37 20.44 -33.77 20.15
N GLN A 38 19.37 -33.70 20.93
CA GLN A 38 18.04 -33.49 20.36
C GLN A 38 18.03 -32.23 19.51
N TYR A 39 17.42 -32.29 18.34
CA TYR A 39 17.25 -31.14 17.49
C TYR A 39 16.50 -30.04 18.24
N LYS A 40 17.16 -28.90 18.46
CA LYS A 40 16.68 -27.83 19.35
C LYS A 40 15.25 -27.37 19.03
N LEU A 41 14.83 -27.40 17.76
CA LEU A 41 13.52 -26.93 17.33
C LEU A 41 12.36 -27.94 17.59
N LEU A 42 12.64 -29.18 17.97
CA LEU A 42 11.62 -30.20 18.19
C LEU A 42 10.58 -29.82 19.26
N LYS A 43 11.00 -29.09 20.27
CA LYS A 43 10.14 -28.65 21.39
C LYS A 43 9.67 -27.20 21.25
N ALA A 44 10.08 -26.51 20.19
CA ALA A 44 9.66 -25.15 19.97
C ALA A 44 8.22 -25.07 19.49
N LYS A 45 7.53 -24.03 19.90
CA LYS A 45 6.30 -23.59 19.23
C LYS A 45 6.71 -22.95 17.92
N GLU A 46 6.11 -23.38 16.82
CA GLU A 46 6.29 -22.80 15.50
C GLU A 46 5.13 -21.88 15.18
N THR A 47 5.43 -20.64 14.85
CA THR A 47 4.42 -19.64 14.50
C THR A 47 4.75 -19.05 13.13
N ARG A 48 3.75 -18.95 12.25
CA ARG A 48 3.88 -18.30 10.94
C ARG A 48 3.74 -16.81 11.07
N ASN A 49 4.67 -16.10 10.44
CA ASN A 49 4.67 -14.64 10.40
C ASN A 49 5.15 -14.13 9.03
N ASN A 50 5.19 -12.83 8.84
CA ASN A 50 5.62 -12.16 7.62
C ASN A 50 6.77 -11.20 7.91
N CYS A 51 7.74 -11.13 7.00
CA CYS A 51 8.86 -10.21 7.11
C CYS A 51 8.37 -8.75 6.99
N THR A 52 8.77 -7.91 7.94
CA THR A 52 8.38 -6.49 8.00
C THR A 52 9.20 -5.57 7.10
N TYR A 53 10.35 -6.00 6.57
CA TYR A 53 11.31 -5.07 5.95
C TYR A 53 10.89 -4.55 4.59
N CYS A 54 10.55 -5.43 3.65
CA CYS A 54 10.22 -4.96 2.30
C CYS A 54 8.94 -5.59 1.76
N SER A 55 8.44 -5.00 0.69
CA SER A 55 7.17 -5.34 0.08
C SER A 55 7.12 -6.68 -0.68
N VAL A 56 8.18 -7.49 -0.61
CA VAL A 56 8.10 -8.89 -0.99
C VAL A 56 7.21 -9.64 -0.01
N GLY A 57 7.20 -9.24 1.29
CA GLY A 57 6.39 -9.84 2.32
C GLY A 57 6.71 -11.33 2.49
N CYS A 58 8.01 -11.68 2.63
CA CYS A 58 8.44 -13.06 2.76
C CYS A 58 7.79 -13.74 3.96
N GLY A 59 7.34 -14.98 3.82
CA GLY A 59 6.88 -15.78 4.94
C GLY A 59 8.05 -16.16 5.85
N ILE A 60 7.82 -16.09 7.16
CA ILE A 60 8.77 -16.44 8.21
C ILE A 60 8.14 -17.48 9.13
N LEU A 61 8.91 -18.48 9.50
CA LEU A 61 8.63 -19.38 10.62
C LEU A 61 9.41 -18.87 11.83
N MET A 62 8.70 -18.56 12.89
CA MET A 62 9.28 -18.15 14.17
C MET A 62 9.17 -19.29 15.17
N TYR A 63 10.28 -19.58 15.83
CA TYR A 63 10.37 -20.63 16.83
C TYR A 63 10.55 -20.03 18.20
N SER A 64 9.60 -20.26 19.10
CA SER A 64 9.61 -19.73 20.44
C SER A 64 9.64 -20.85 21.50
N PHE A 65 10.22 -20.52 22.65
CA PHE A 65 10.14 -21.29 23.87
C PHE A 65 9.47 -20.47 24.97
N GLY A 66 8.87 -21.14 25.90
CA GLY A 66 8.09 -20.61 27.00
C GLY A 66 6.61 -20.87 26.79
N ASP A 67 5.87 -20.89 27.86
CA ASP A 67 4.41 -21.09 27.87
C ASP A 67 3.69 -20.04 28.70
N ASN A 68 4.40 -18.98 29.08
CA ASN A 68 3.97 -17.90 29.97
C ASN A 68 3.51 -18.40 31.36
N ALA A 69 3.79 -19.67 31.71
CA ALA A 69 3.51 -20.26 33.03
C ALA A 69 4.73 -20.12 33.95
N LYS A 70 4.48 -19.97 35.26
CA LYS A 70 5.53 -19.96 36.30
C LYS A 70 6.78 -19.13 36.00
N ASN A 71 6.58 -17.92 35.47
CA ASN A 71 7.65 -16.98 35.11
C ASN A 71 8.50 -17.37 33.88
N VAL A 72 8.09 -18.35 33.09
CA VAL A 72 8.75 -18.68 31.81
C VAL A 72 8.06 -17.91 30.69
N ARG A 73 8.54 -16.71 30.42
CA ARG A 73 8.04 -15.87 29.34
C ARG A 73 8.36 -16.50 27.98
N GLU A 74 7.39 -16.52 27.07
CA GLU A 74 7.61 -16.95 25.70
C GLU A 74 8.59 -16.01 25.00
N ARG A 75 9.63 -16.58 24.37
CA ARG A 75 10.66 -15.84 23.64
C ARG A 75 10.99 -16.52 22.33
N ILE A 76 11.04 -15.74 21.26
CA ILE A 76 11.51 -16.19 19.95
C ILE A 76 13.04 -16.31 20.01
N TYR A 77 13.57 -17.45 19.59
CA TYR A 77 15.01 -17.68 19.60
C TYR A 77 15.56 -18.13 18.24
N HIS A 78 14.70 -18.41 17.28
CA HIS A 78 15.10 -18.76 15.92
C HIS A 78 14.04 -18.36 14.90
N VAL A 79 14.49 -18.00 13.69
CA VAL A 79 13.65 -17.70 12.54
C VAL A 79 14.15 -18.40 11.31
N GLU A 80 13.23 -18.86 10.46
CA GLU A 80 13.51 -19.45 9.15
C GLU A 80 12.50 -18.93 8.13
N GLY A 81 12.79 -19.08 6.84
CA GLY A 81 11.82 -18.81 5.80
C GLY A 81 10.73 -19.89 5.76
N ASP A 82 9.48 -19.47 5.56
CA ASP A 82 8.35 -20.37 5.40
C ASP A 82 8.39 -21.01 4.00
N PRO A 83 8.61 -22.32 3.88
CA PRO A 83 8.66 -23.02 2.59
C PRO A 83 7.30 -23.05 1.89
N ASP A 84 6.20 -22.92 2.63
CA ASP A 84 4.85 -22.90 2.09
C ASP A 84 4.47 -21.51 1.53
N HIS A 85 5.30 -20.48 1.72
CA HIS A 85 5.04 -19.16 1.20
C HIS A 85 5.30 -19.06 -0.31
N PRO A 86 4.31 -18.69 -1.17
CA PRO A 86 4.43 -18.81 -2.62
C PRO A 86 5.49 -17.88 -3.22
N VAL A 87 5.73 -16.71 -2.61
CA VAL A 87 6.70 -15.74 -3.10
C VAL A 87 8.12 -16.08 -2.63
N SER A 88 8.32 -16.34 -1.34
CA SER A 88 9.66 -16.57 -0.78
C SER A 88 10.12 -18.03 -0.85
N ARG A 89 9.21 -19.00 -0.82
CA ARG A 89 9.53 -20.43 -0.90
C ARG A 89 10.66 -20.83 0.06
N GLY A 90 10.57 -20.40 1.31
CA GLY A 90 11.59 -20.68 2.33
C GLY A 90 12.87 -19.85 2.25
N SER A 91 12.97 -18.90 1.30
CA SER A 91 14.15 -18.04 1.19
C SER A 91 14.01 -16.80 2.05
N LEU A 92 15.06 -16.39 2.74
CA LEU A 92 15.21 -15.10 3.40
C LEU A 92 16.47 -14.40 2.91
N CYS A 93 16.40 -13.07 2.82
CA CYS A 93 17.61 -12.25 2.65
C CYS A 93 18.25 -11.98 4.02
N PRO A 94 19.47 -11.40 4.09
CA PRO A 94 20.13 -11.14 5.36
C PRO A 94 19.28 -10.33 6.36
N LYS A 95 18.44 -9.39 5.89
CA LYS A 95 17.53 -8.64 6.78
C LYS A 95 16.47 -9.54 7.42
N GLY A 96 15.80 -10.37 6.61
CA GLY A 96 14.79 -11.30 7.13
C GLY A 96 15.38 -12.39 8.02
N ALA A 97 16.59 -12.87 7.71
CA ALA A 97 17.29 -13.82 8.55
C ALA A 97 17.77 -13.23 9.89
N GLY A 98 18.15 -11.95 9.88
CA GLY A 98 18.63 -11.22 11.07
C GLY A 98 17.53 -10.49 11.86
N VAL A 99 16.25 -10.78 11.61
CA VAL A 99 15.14 -10.05 12.24
C VAL A 99 15.05 -10.24 13.75
N LEU A 100 15.68 -11.26 14.29
CA LEU A 100 15.78 -11.47 15.75
C LEU A 100 16.50 -10.32 16.48
N ASP A 101 17.52 -9.74 15.85
CA ASP A 101 18.25 -8.62 16.42
C ASP A 101 17.36 -7.38 16.57
N TYR A 102 16.42 -7.19 15.64
CA TYR A 102 15.40 -6.16 15.77
C TYR A 102 14.40 -6.49 16.90
N ILE A 103 13.87 -7.72 16.94
CA ILE A 103 12.87 -8.14 17.94
C ILE A 103 13.41 -8.02 19.36
N HIS A 104 14.68 -8.36 19.55
CA HIS A 104 15.35 -8.36 20.85
C HIS A 104 16.29 -7.17 21.07
N SER A 105 16.19 -6.13 20.26
CA SER A 105 17.03 -4.94 20.39
C SER A 105 16.90 -4.29 21.78
N ASP A 106 18.02 -3.84 22.35
CA ASP A 106 18.02 -3.09 23.60
C ASP A 106 17.38 -1.70 23.45
N ASN A 107 17.23 -1.21 22.22
CA ASN A 107 16.53 0.03 21.90
C ASN A 107 15.00 -0.11 21.88
N ARG A 108 14.45 -1.30 22.19
CA ARG A 108 13.01 -1.49 22.30
C ARG A 108 12.46 -0.67 23.46
N LEU A 109 11.44 0.14 23.16
CA LEU A 109 10.63 0.85 24.16
C LEU A 109 9.86 -0.17 25.01
N ARG A 110 9.80 0.07 26.32
CA ARG A 110 9.20 -0.86 27.28
C ARG A 110 8.11 -0.22 28.14
N TYR A 111 8.13 1.09 28.28
CA TYR A 111 7.24 1.86 29.15
C TYR A 111 6.86 3.16 28.46
N PRO A 112 5.67 3.72 28.73
CA PRO A 112 5.37 5.08 28.33
C PRO A 112 6.32 6.07 28.98
N GLU A 113 6.83 7.02 28.20
CA GLU A 113 7.75 8.05 28.65
C GLU A 113 7.29 9.42 28.19
N TYR A 114 7.52 10.40 29.03
CA TYR A 114 7.12 11.78 28.85
C TYR A 114 8.30 12.73 29.00
N ARG A 115 8.38 13.69 28.10
CA ARG A 115 9.29 14.84 28.19
C ARG A 115 8.47 16.10 28.33
N ALA A 116 8.60 16.78 29.48
CA ALA A 116 7.91 18.03 29.78
C ALA A 116 8.51 19.21 29.00
N PRO A 117 7.73 20.32 28.77
CA PRO A 117 8.26 21.54 28.18
C PRO A 117 9.55 22.01 28.88
N GLY A 118 10.58 22.33 28.09
CA GLY A 118 11.87 22.78 28.58
C GLY A 118 12.72 21.73 29.32
N SER A 119 12.24 20.47 29.44
CA SER A 119 12.99 19.42 30.12
C SER A 119 14.13 18.87 29.24
N ASP A 120 15.21 18.45 29.88
CA ASP A 120 16.37 17.79 29.26
C ASP A 120 16.36 16.26 29.47
N LYS A 121 15.28 15.70 30.02
CA LYS A 121 15.20 14.29 30.37
C LYS A 121 13.83 13.70 30.11
N TRP A 122 13.78 12.38 29.99
CA TRP A 122 12.59 11.55 29.97
C TRP A 122 12.13 11.20 31.39
N THR A 123 10.82 11.15 31.61
CA THR A 123 10.18 10.67 32.83
C THR A 123 9.23 9.56 32.46
N ARG A 124 9.31 8.42 33.16
CA ARG A 124 8.32 7.35 32.99
C ARG A 124 6.94 7.81 33.49
N MET A 125 5.89 7.42 32.80
CA MET A 125 4.51 7.64 33.22
C MET A 125 3.69 6.36 33.03
N SER A 126 2.51 6.31 33.64
CA SER A 126 1.57 5.20 33.42
C SER A 126 0.83 5.36 32.09
N TRP A 127 0.29 4.26 31.59
CA TRP A 127 -0.55 4.29 30.39
C TRP A 127 -1.78 5.19 30.57
N ASP A 128 -2.44 5.14 31.74
CA ASP A 128 -3.65 5.91 31.99
C ASP A 128 -3.34 7.42 32.02
N GLU A 129 -2.24 7.84 32.63
CA GLU A 129 -1.79 9.23 32.59
C GLU A 129 -1.43 9.68 31.17
N ALA A 130 -0.75 8.83 30.40
CA ALA A 130 -0.41 9.14 29.02
C ALA A 130 -1.65 9.32 28.14
N ILE A 131 -2.57 8.35 28.18
CA ILE A 131 -3.81 8.37 27.40
C ILE A 131 -4.68 9.57 27.78
N ASP A 132 -4.87 9.83 29.09
CA ASP A 132 -5.69 10.95 29.53
C ASP A 132 -5.11 12.30 29.10
N ARG A 133 -3.82 12.52 29.29
CA ARG A 133 -3.16 13.77 28.89
C ARG A 133 -3.17 13.98 27.38
N ILE A 134 -2.87 12.96 26.59
CA ILE A 134 -2.90 13.05 25.12
C ILE A 134 -4.33 13.33 24.64
N ALA A 135 -5.33 12.61 25.15
CA ALA A 135 -6.73 12.83 24.79
C ALA A 135 -7.18 14.25 25.12
N ARG A 136 -6.76 14.78 26.28
CA ARG A 136 -7.07 16.17 26.68
C ARG A 136 -6.42 17.17 25.71
N LEU A 137 -5.14 17.04 25.41
CA LEU A 137 -4.44 17.92 24.47
C LEU A 137 -5.09 17.89 23.08
N MET A 138 -5.46 16.70 22.60
CA MET A 138 -6.13 16.55 21.31
C MET A 138 -7.51 17.19 21.30
N LYS A 139 -8.32 16.97 22.34
CA LYS A 139 -9.65 17.57 22.46
C LYS A 139 -9.57 19.08 22.52
N ASP A 140 -8.71 19.62 23.36
CA ASP A 140 -8.56 21.07 23.55
C ASP A 140 -8.10 21.75 22.27
N ASP A 141 -7.14 21.15 21.55
CA ASP A 141 -6.69 21.66 20.25
C ASP A 141 -7.80 21.58 19.19
N ARG A 142 -8.52 20.46 19.14
CA ARG A 142 -9.61 20.28 18.20
C ARG A 142 -10.74 21.28 18.45
N ASP A 143 -11.19 21.41 19.67
CA ASP A 143 -12.29 22.31 20.00
C ASP A 143 -11.95 23.79 19.73
N ALA A 144 -10.68 24.18 19.91
CA ALA A 144 -10.21 25.53 19.65
C ALA A 144 -10.00 25.83 18.15
N ASN A 145 -9.76 24.81 17.31
CA ASN A 145 -9.31 25.01 15.93
C ASN A 145 -10.17 24.28 14.88
N PHE A 146 -11.28 23.66 15.29
CA PHE A 146 -12.15 22.95 14.37
C PHE A 146 -12.86 23.91 13.41
N ILE A 147 -12.88 23.57 12.14
CA ILE A 147 -13.53 24.35 11.09
C ILE A 147 -14.79 23.62 10.65
N GLU A 148 -15.94 24.05 11.16
CA GLU A 148 -17.24 23.47 10.78
C GLU A 148 -17.66 23.91 9.40
N LYS A 149 -17.54 25.21 9.10
CA LYS A 149 -17.87 25.81 7.80
C LYS A 149 -16.71 26.65 7.28
N ASN A 150 -16.50 26.62 5.98
CA ASN A 150 -15.53 27.51 5.33
C ASN A 150 -16.10 28.95 5.17
N ALA A 151 -15.29 29.84 4.59
CA ALA A 151 -15.68 31.23 4.37
C ALA A 151 -16.90 31.42 3.44
N GLN A 152 -17.23 30.40 2.64
CA GLN A 152 -18.39 30.38 1.74
C GLN A 152 -19.63 29.75 2.40
N GLY A 153 -19.54 29.35 3.66
CA GLY A 153 -20.64 28.73 4.41
C GLY A 153 -20.83 27.23 4.12
N VAL A 154 -19.95 26.61 3.35
CA VAL A 154 -20.00 25.18 3.08
C VAL A 154 -19.56 24.40 4.32
N THR A 155 -20.33 23.39 4.71
CA THR A 155 -19.97 22.47 5.79
C THR A 155 -18.73 21.66 5.38
N VAL A 156 -17.63 21.83 6.11
CA VAL A 156 -16.34 21.17 5.82
C VAL A 156 -15.85 20.27 6.94
N ASN A 157 -16.29 20.46 8.15
CA ASN A 157 -16.05 19.60 9.33
C ASN A 157 -14.62 19.08 9.45
N ARG A 158 -13.63 19.98 9.33
CA ARG A 158 -12.22 19.59 9.30
C ARG A 158 -11.42 20.11 10.47
N TRP A 159 -10.48 19.30 10.91
CA TRP A 159 -9.47 19.65 11.90
C TRP A 159 -8.09 19.58 11.26
N THR A 160 -7.36 20.70 11.24
CA THR A 160 -6.09 20.85 10.51
C THR A 160 -4.90 21.17 11.41
N SER A 161 -5.12 21.52 12.68
CA SER A 161 -4.06 21.92 13.62
C SER A 161 -3.35 20.73 14.30
N THR A 162 -3.86 19.53 14.13
CA THR A 162 -3.14 18.30 14.49
C THR A 162 -3.06 17.38 13.28
N SER A 163 -1.89 16.77 13.09
CA SER A 163 -1.61 15.85 11.98
C SER A 163 -1.26 14.47 12.49
N MET A 164 -1.46 13.45 11.66
CA MET A 164 -1.06 12.08 11.95
C MET A 164 -0.26 11.47 10.80
N LEU A 165 0.85 10.82 11.13
CA LEU A 165 1.59 9.92 10.24
C LEU A 165 1.38 8.48 10.67
N CYS A 166 0.73 7.70 9.82
CA CYS A 166 0.44 6.30 10.04
C CYS A 166 1.58 5.40 9.53
N SER A 167 1.70 4.21 10.08
CA SER A 167 2.78 3.26 9.78
C SER A 167 2.42 2.27 8.68
N SER A 168 3.04 2.34 7.53
CA SER A 168 2.92 1.31 6.50
C SER A 168 3.69 0.00 6.81
N ALA A 169 4.29 -0.10 7.98
CA ALA A 169 4.90 -1.33 8.50
C ALA A 169 4.00 -2.05 9.52
N ALA A 170 2.90 -1.41 9.96
CA ALA A 170 1.89 -2.02 10.81
C ALA A 170 0.90 -2.89 10.01
N SER A 171 0.03 -3.62 10.72
CA SER A 171 -0.99 -4.46 10.11
C SER A 171 -2.10 -3.65 9.43
N ASN A 172 -2.83 -4.29 8.52
CA ASN A 172 -4.02 -3.68 7.90
C ASN A 172 -5.08 -3.33 8.95
N GLU A 173 -5.22 -4.17 9.96
CA GLU A 173 -6.19 -4.00 11.04
C GLU A 173 -5.91 -2.73 11.85
N THR A 174 -4.64 -2.47 12.17
CA THR A 174 -4.22 -1.20 12.74
C THR A 174 -4.57 -0.03 11.81
N GLY A 175 -4.28 -0.15 10.52
CA GLY A 175 -4.61 0.89 9.54
C GLY A 175 -6.12 1.19 9.42
N ILE A 176 -6.98 0.21 9.61
CA ILE A 176 -8.44 0.42 9.67
C ILE A 176 -8.82 1.26 10.88
N LEU A 177 -8.25 0.96 12.04
CA LEU A 177 -8.48 1.74 13.25
C LEU A 177 -7.94 3.17 13.12
N ASP A 178 -6.76 3.37 12.50
CA ASP A 178 -6.22 4.69 12.16
C ASP A 178 -7.20 5.49 11.29
N GLY A 179 -7.78 4.85 10.28
CA GLY A 179 -8.75 5.47 9.38
C GLY A 179 -10.03 5.90 10.11
N LYS A 180 -10.60 5.04 10.94
CA LYS A 180 -11.78 5.34 11.74
C LYS A 180 -11.50 6.46 12.76
N PHE A 181 -10.39 6.36 13.47
CA PHE A 181 -9.96 7.34 14.45
C PHE A 181 -9.83 8.74 13.83
N THR A 182 -9.08 8.85 12.75
CA THR A 182 -8.81 10.14 12.10
C THR A 182 -10.06 10.74 11.46
N ARG A 183 -10.90 9.93 10.81
CA ARG A 183 -12.13 10.43 10.16
C ARG A 183 -13.19 10.80 11.17
N ALA A 184 -13.32 10.10 12.30
CA ALA A 184 -14.19 10.51 13.40
C ALA A 184 -13.83 11.89 13.94
N LEU A 185 -12.55 12.19 14.04
CA LEU A 185 -12.06 13.49 14.56
C LEU A 185 -12.07 14.61 13.49
N GLY A 186 -12.37 14.29 12.23
CA GLY A 186 -12.36 15.27 11.15
C GLY A 186 -10.97 15.65 10.66
N MET A 187 -9.97 14.80 10.89
CA MET A 187 -8.60 15.05 10.44
C MET A 187 -8.48 14.87 8.91
N VAL A 188 -7.97 15.91 8.25
CA VAL A 188 -7.57 15.86 6.82
C VAL A 188 -6.05 15.75 6.67
N SER A 189 -5.31 16.15 7.70
CA SER A 189 -3.85 16.12 7.72
C SER A 189 -3.33 14.77 8.20
N ILE A 190 -3.55 13.76 7.36
CA ILE A 190 -3.06 12.39 7.59
C ILE A 190 -2.26 11.93 6.38
N ASP A 191 -1.20 11.17 6.60
CA ASP A 191 -0.43 10.55 5.53
C ASP A 191 0.35 9.34 6.07
N CYS A 192 1.05 8.62 5.20
CA CYS A 192 1.90 7.50 5.58
C CYS A 192 3.11 7.40 4.64
N GLN A 193 4.00 6.46 4.91
CA GLN A 193 5.20 6.25 4.08
C GLN A 193 4.90 6.00 2.60
N ALA A 194 3.68 5.56 2.26
CA ALA A 194 3.29 5.36 0.86
C ALA A 194 3.38 6.65 0.04
N ARG A 195 3.17 7.82 0.66
CA ARG A 195 3.32 9.13 0.00
C ARG A 195 4.74 9.36 -0.49
N LEU A 196 5.73 9.19 0.38
CA LEU A 196 7.14 9.36 0.04
C LEU A 196 7.66 8.25 -0.88
N CYS A 197 7.04 7.07 -0.82
CA CYS A 197 7.47 5.91 -1.57
C CYS A 197 6.92 5.92 -3.00
N HIS A 198 5.63 5.73 -3.17
CA HIS A 198 4.98 5.52 -4.46
C HIS A 198 3.77 6.43 -4.72
N GLY A 199 3.76 7.65 -4.18
CA GLY A 199 2.74 8.66 -4.53
C GLY A 199 2.59 8.86 -6.04
N PRO A 200 3.68 9.04 -6.83
CA PRO A 200 3.62 9.14 -8.27
C PRO A 200 3.07 7.88 -8.98
N THR A 201 3.26 6.68 -8.43
CA THR A 201 2.64 5.45 -8.97
C THR A 201 1.12 5.54 -8.92
N VAL A 202 0.56 6.00 -7.80
CA VAL A 202 -0.90 6.18 -7.67
C VAL A 202 -1.39 7.23 -8.67
N SER A 203 -0.71 8.37 -8.77
CA SER A 203 -1.06 9.46 -9.71
C SER A 203 -0.94 9.07 -11.18
N ALA A 204 -0.04 8.14 -11.51
CA ALA A 204 0.18 7.69 -12.88
C ALA A 204 -0.74 6.53 -13.28
N LEU A 205 -0.75 5.46 -12.48
CA LEU A 205 -1.43 4.21 -12.85
C LEU A 205 -2.92 4.22 -12.51
N ALA A 206 -3.38 5.05 -11.56
CA ALA A 206 -4.80 5.16 -11.28
C ALA A 206 -5.59 5.69 -12.49
N PRO A 207 -5.20 6.80 -13.16
CA PRO A 207 -5.88 7.24 -14.38
C PRO A 207 -5.66 6.31 -15.59
N THR A 208 -4.62 5.48 -15.58
CA THR A 208 -4.30 4.58 -16.69
C THR A 208 -5.01 3.23 -16.56
N PHE A 209 -4.98 2.65 -15.35
CA PHE A 209 -5.47 1.29 -15.07
C PHE A 209 -6.52 1.24 -13.96
N GLY A 210 -6.99 2.39 -13.50
CA GLY A 210 -7.98 2.52 -12.43
C GLY A 210 -7.38 2.43 -11.02
N ARG A 211 -6.10 2.09 -10.86
CA ARG A 211 -5.46 1.88 -9.57
C ARG A 211 -3.94 1.98 -9.63
N GLY A 212 -3.34 2.56 -8.60
CA GLY A 212 -1.90 2.72 -8.48
C GLY A 212 -1.22 1.56 -7.76
N ALA A 213 -1.07 0.41 -8.41
CA ALA A 213 -0.44 -0.77 -7.84
C ALA A 213 0.35 -1.55 -8.91
N MET A 214 1.16 -2.53 -8.48
CA MET A 214 1.78 -3.53 -9.36
C MET A 214 0.68 -4.18 -10.22
N THR A 215 0.83 -4.14 -11.55
CA THR A 215 -0.21 -4.70 -12.44
C THR A 215 -0.25 -6.22 -12.40
N ASN A 216 0.89 -6.85 -12.17
CA ASN A 216 1.03 -8.29 -12.04
C ASN A 216 1.35 -8.68 -10.58
N ASN A 217 2.16 -9.69 -10.36
CA ASN A 217 2.60 -10.11 -9.04
C ASN A 217 4.05 -10.61 -9.07
N TRP A 218 4.67 -10.84 -7.90
CA TRP A 218 6.07 -11.27 -7.83
C TRP A 218 6.36 -12.55 -8.60
N VAL A 219 5.53 -13.57 -8.46
CA VAL A 219 5.75 -14.89 -9.06
C VAL A 219 5.57 -14.85 -10.57
N ASP A 220 4.71 -13.98 -11.06
CA ASP A 220 4.40 -13.82 -12.48
C ASP A 220 5.60 -13.28 -13.30
N ILE A 221 6.56 -12.61 -12.65
CA ILE A 221 7.80 -12.15 -13.31
C ILE A 221 8.52 -13.30 -14.03
N LYS A 222 8.47 -14.53 -13.49
CA LYS A 222 9.07 -15.71 -14.10
C LYS A 222 8.58 -16.01 -15.52
N ASN A 223 7.40 -15.51 -15.88
CA ASN A 223 6.77 -15.79 -17.18
C ASN A 223 7.22 -14.81 -18.28
N ALA A 224 7.98 -13.76 -17.94
CA ALA A 224 8.46 -12.76 -18.90
C ALA A 224 9.53 -13.32 -19.85
N ASN A 225 9.56 -12.81 -21.09
CA ASN A 225 10.64 -13.04 -22.07
C ASN A 225 11.66 -11.89 -22.06
N VAL A 226 11.23 -10.69 -21.66
CA VAL A 226 12.08 -9.53 -21.46
C VAL A 226 11.75 -8.91 -20.10
N VAL A 227 12.77 -8.64 -19.29
CA VAL A 227 12.63 -7.94 -18.00
C VAL A 227 13.41 -6.64 -18.08
N LEU A 228 12.72 -5.52 -18.11
CA LEU A 228 13.33 -4.18 -18.01
C LEU A 228 13.31 -3.74 -16.55
N ILE A 229 14.47 -3.51 -15.96
CA ILE A 229 14.63 -2.91 -14.64
C ILE A 229 15.13 -1.49 -14.85
N MET A 230 14.30 -0.51 -14.50
CA MET A 230 14.63 0.91 -14.67
C MET A 230 14.03 1.71 -13.50
N GLY A 231 14.83 2.59 -12.90
CA GLY A 231 14.39 3.32 -11.72
C GLY A 231 14.33 2.49 -10.42
N GLY A 232 15.08 1.38 -10.35
CA GLY A 232 15.15 0.55 -9.15
C GLY A 232 16.28 -0.49 -9.20
N ASN A 233 16.76 -0.88 -8.01
CA ASN A 233 17.76 -1.94 -7.83
C ASN A 233 17.15 -3.13 -7.10
N ALA A 234 16.39 -3.93 -7.81
CA ALA A 234 15.60 -5.02 -7.24
C ALA A 234 16.45 -6.10 -6.56
N ALA A 235 17.67 -6.35 -7.04
CA ALA A 235 18.56 -7.36 -6.45
C ALA A 235 19.01 -7.01 -5.02
N GLU A 236 19.11 -5.72 -4.69
CA GLU A 236 19.49 -5.26 -3.33
C GLU A 236 18.28 -4.87 -2.50
N ALA A 237 17.31 -4.15 -3.07
CA ALA A 237 16.15 -3.66 -2.32
C ALA A 237 15.10 -4.77 -2.06
N HIS A 238 14.97 -5.74 -2.98
CA HIS A 238 13.98 -6.82 -2.92
C HIS A 238 14.60 -8.20 -3.24
N PRO A 239 15.64 -8.65 -2.49
CA PRO A 239 16.49 -9.76 -2.91
C PRO A 239 15.72 -11.06 -3.17
N VAL A 240 14.75 -11.39 -2.29
CA VAL A 240 13.95 -12.62 -2.47
C VAL A 240 12.95 -12.48 -3.61
N GLY A 241 12.44 -11.29 -3.90
CA GLY A 241 11.62 -11.02 -5.10
C GLY A 241 12.44 -11.14 -6.39
N PHE A 242 13.71 -10.74 -6.35
CA PHE A 242 14.59 -10.80 -7.52
C PHE A 242 14.85 -12.23 -8.04
N LYS A 243 14.67 -13.25 -7.20
CA LYS A 243 14.79 -14.64 -7.66
C LYS A 243 13.85 -14.98 -8.82
N TRP A 244 12.70 -14.30 -8.92
CA TRP A 244 11.75 -14.51 -10.02
C TRP A 244 12.27 -13.95 -11.34
N VAL A 245 13.13 -12.92 -11.30
CA VAL A 245 13.89 -12.45 -12.48
C VAL A 245 14.90 -13.49 -12.92
N ILE A 246 15.63 -14.09 -11.97
CA ILE A 246 16.57 -15.18 -12.27
C ILE A 246 15.82 -16.41 -12.77
N GLU A 247 14.65 -16.72 -12.20
CA GLU A 247 13.83 -17.84 -12.68
C GLU A 247 13.31 -17.61 -14.10
N ALA A 248 12.97 -16.37 -14.48
CA ALA A 248 12.64 -16.01 -15.86
C ALA A 248 13.82 -16.28 -16.83
N LYS A 249 15.06 -15.91 -16.42
CA LYS A 249 16.27 -16.23 -17.22
C LYS A 249 16.43 -17.74 -17.43
N ILE A 250 16.32 -18.52 -16.35
CA ILE A 250 16.60 -19.96 -16.38
C ILE A 250 15.51 -20.74 -17.12
N LYS A 251 14.23 -20.42 -16.85
CA LYS A 251 13.10 -21.20 -17.38
C LYS A 251 12.54 -20.70 -18.69
N ASN A 252 12.61 -19.40 -18.93
CA ASN A 252 11.99 -18.75 -20.08
C ASN A 252 13.00 -18.11 -21.04
N ASN A 253 14.28 -18.29 -20.74
CA ASN A 253 15.38 -17.71 -21.50
C ASN A 253 15.21 -16.17 -21.64
N ALA A 254 14.73 -15.54 -20.57
CA ALA A 254 14.41 -14.12 -20.56
C ALA A 254 15.66 -13.27 -20.66
N THR A 255 15.62 -12.22 -21.48
CA THR A 255 16.64 -11.18 -21.51
C THR A 255 16.38 -10.15 -20.42
N VAL A 256 17.33 -9.94 -19.52
CA VAL A 256 17.27 -8.95 -18.45
C VAL A 256 18.04 -7.70 -18.84
N ILE A 257 17.35 -6.58 -18.87
CA ILE A 257 17.88 -5.26 -19.22
C ILE A 257 17.85 -4.39 -17.96
N VAL A 258 18.94 -3.70 -17.66
CA VAL A 258 19.00 -2.71 -16.58
C VAL A 258 19.40 -1.35 -17.17
N VAL A 259 18.56 -0.35 -16.94
CA VAL A 259 18.84 1.05 -17.28
C VAL A 259 18.89 1.83 -15.97
N ASP A 260 20.09 2.27 -15.59
CA ASP A 260 20.32 2.90 -14.28
C ASP A 260 21.52 3.85 -14.34
N PRO A 261 21.51 4.97 -13.63
CA PRO A 261 22.67 5.86 -13.55
C PRO A 261 23.93 5.20 -12.98
N ARG A 262 23.75 4.13 -12.18
CA ARG A 262 24.84 3.41 -11.52
C ARG A 262 24.82 1.93 -11.89
N PHE A 263 26.00 1.36 -12.18
CA PHE A 263 26.15 -0.08 -12.27
C PHE A 263 25.97 -0.70 -10.88
N ASN A 264 24.85 -1.38 -10.69
CA ASN A 264 24.42 -1.94 -9.40
C ASN A 264 24.33 -3.48 -9.46
N ARG A 265 23.91 -4.13 -8.37
CA ARG A 265 23.83 -5.60 -8.30
C ARG A 265 22.80 -6.20 -9.26
N SER A 266 21.74 -5.48 -9.62
CA SER A 266 20.81 -5.91 -10.65
C SER A 266 21.50 -5.89 -12.03
N ALA A 267 22.30 -4.85 -12.31
CA ALA A 267 23.09 -4.73 -13.53
C ALA A 267 24.15 -5.83 -13.65
N ALA A 268 24.75 -6.24 -12.52
CA ALA A 268 25.80 -7.27 -12.50
C ALA A 268 25.34 -8.65 -13.01
N VAL A 269 24.03 -8.92 -13.04
CA VAL A 269 23.44 -10.18 -13.51
C VAL A 269 22.54 -9.99 -14.74
N ALA A 270 22.45 -8.75 -15.24
CA ALA A 270 21.71 -8.42 -16.45
C ALA A 270 22.46 -8.89 -17.72
N ASP A 271 21.71 -9.09 -18.79
CA ASP A 271 22.27 -9.39 -20.11
C ASP A 271 22.69 -8.12 -20.85
N LEU A 272 22.03 -6.99 -20.49
CA LEU A 272 22.34 -5.67 -21.03
C LEU A 272 22.22 -4.62 -19.92
N TYR A 273 23.27 -3.83 -19.73
CA TYR A 273 23.26 -2.64 -18.89
C TYR A 273 23.48 -1.40 -19.76
N ALA A 274 22.63 -0.40 -19.57
CA ALA A 274 22.78 0.90 -20.22
C ALA A 274 22.76 2.02 -19.16
N PRO A 275 23.80 2.88 -19.13
CA PRO A 275 23.80 4.03 -18.25
C PRO A 275 22.79 5.08 -18.72
N ILE A 276 22.20 5.81 -17.75
CA ILE A 276 21.28 6.92 -18.03
C ILE A 276 21.55 8.10 -17.08
N ARG A 277 21.37 9.32 -17.54
CA ARG A 277 21.34 10.49 -16.63
C ARG A 277 20.08 10.45 -15.78
N ALA A 278 20.24 10.65 -14.49
CA ALA A 278 19.11 10.75 -13.57
C ALA A 278 18.11 11.84 -13.99
N GLY A 279 16.82 11.54 -14.01
CA GLY A 279 15.75 12.44 -14.39
C GLY A 279 15.42 12.50 -15.89
N SER A 280 16.14 11.77 -16.74
CA SER A 280 15.87 11.74 -18.18
C SER A 280 15.05 10.53 -18.64
N ASP A 281 14.54 9.74 -17.71
CA ASP A 281 13.82 8.49 -17.93
C ASP A 281 12.60 8.65 -18.87
N SER A 282 11.86 9.76 -18.73
CA SER A 282 10.71 10.05 -19.59
C SER A 282 11.13 10.18 -21.07
N ALA A 283 12.25 10.86 -21.34
CA ALA A 283 12.76 11.02 -22.71
C ALA A 283 13.18 9.68 -23.30
N PHE A 284 13.80 8.81 -22.49
CA PHE A 284 14.17 7.44 -22.89
C PHE A 284 12.94 6.62 -23.30
N LEU A 285 11.90 6.61 -22.46
CA LEU A 285 10.68 5.84 -22.70
C LEU A 285 9.87 6.38 -23.88
N LEU A 286 9.78 7.72 -24.02
CA LEU A 286 9.09 8.33 -25.15
C LEU A 286 9.84 8.11 -26.47
N GLY A 287 11.18 8.08 -26.43
CA GLY A 287 11.98 7.65 -27.57
C GLY A 287 11.78 6.18 -27.95
N ALA A 288 11.63 5.29 -26.97
CA ALA A 288 11.27 3.89 -27.23
C ALA A 288 9.86 3.76 -27.83
N ILE A 289 8.88 4.54 -27.35
CA ILE A 289 7.53 4.60 -27.96
C ILE A 289 7.63 5.07 -29.42
N ARG A 290 8.40 6.15 -29.69
CA ARG A 290 8.64 6.61 -31.06
C ARG A 290 9.22 5.50 -31.95
N TYR A 291 10.25 4.78 -31.44
CA TYR A 291 10.83 3.65 -32.16
C TYR A 291 9.81 2.59 -32.55
N LEU A 292 8.93 2.20 -31.62
CA LEU A 292 7.88 1.22 -31.89
C LEU A 292 6.93 1.68 -32.99
N ILE A 293 6.55 2.94 -32.97
CA ILE A 293 5.61 3.53 -33.92
C ILE A 293 6.27 3.63 -35.32
N GLU A 294 7.51 4.13 -35.43
CA GLU A 294 8.21 4.29 -36.70
C GLU A 294 8.52 2.98 -37.41
N HIS A 295 8.81 1.93 -36.62
CA HIS A 295 9.12 0.61 -37.17
C HIS A 295 7.93 -0.33 -37.22
N ASP A 296 6.72 0.19 -36.95
CA ASP A 296 5.48 -0.57 -36.91
C ASP A 296 5.55 -1.83 -36.02
N ARG A 297 6.17 -1.68 -34.83
CA ARG A 297 6.43 -2.77 -33.87
C ARG A 297 5.49 -2.68 -32.67
N ILE A 298 4.18 -2.50 -32.93
CA ILE A 298 3.12 -2.48 -31.94
C ILE A 298 2.20 -3.69 -32.10
N GLN A 299 1.40 -3.97 -31.08
CA GLN A 299 0.33 -4.97 -31.16
C GLN A 299 -0.97 -4.30 -31.61
N HIS A 300 -1.19 -4.21 -32.90
CA HIS A 300 -2.26 -3.43 -33.53
C HIS A 300 -3.66 -3.77 -33.01
N GLU A 301 -4.01 -5.05 -32.94
CA GLU A 301 -5.33 -5.49 -32.48
C GLU A 301 -5.57 -5.09 -31.02
N TYR A 302 -4.55 -5.31 -30.16
CA TYR A 302 -4.60 -4.92 -28.77
C TYR A 302 -4.76 -3.40 -28.62
N VAL A 303 -3.93 -2.61 -29.32
CA VAL A 303 -3.97 -1.15 -29.24
C VAL A 303 -5.32 -0.60 -29.71
N ARG A 304 -5.88 -1.16 -30.79
CA ARG A 304 -7.17 -0.74 -31.36
C ARG A 304 -8.34 -1.02 -30.43
N HIS A 305 -8.38 -2.21 -29.84
CA HIS A 305 -9.57 -2.67 -29.11
C HIS A 305 -9.50 -2.48 -27.59
N TYR A 306 -8.29 -2.45 -27.00
CA TYR A 306 -8.12 -2.43 -25.53
C TYR A 306 -7.49 -1.14 -25.01
N THR A 307 -7.29 -0.14 -25.86
CA THR A 307 -6.82 1.19 -25.45
C THR A 307 -7.75 2.28 -26.00
N ASN A 308 -7.46 3.52 -25.64
CA ASN A 308 -8.16 4.69 -26.15
C ASN A 308 -7.59 5.23 -27.49
N ALA A 309 -6.71 4.50 -28.15
CA ALA A 309 -6.02 4.95 -29.37
C ALA A 309 -6.98 5.40 -30.48
N SER A 310 -8.11 4.71 -30.63
CA SER A 310 -9.12 4.99 -31.64
C SER A 310 -10.10 6.13 -31.26
N MET A 311 -10.06 6.63 -30.02
CA MET A 311 -10.98 7.67 -29.57
C MET A 311 -10.60 9.04 -30.15
N ILE A 312 -11.59 9.83 -30.55
CA ILE A 312 -11.42 11.15 -31.13
C ILE A 312 -11.45 12.18 -30.02
N VAL A 313 -10.38 12.97 -29.90
CA VAL A 313 -10.21 14.03 -28.89
C VAL A 313 -10.94 15.29 -29.35
N ARG A 314 -11.59 15.98 -28.42
CA ARG A 314 -12.31 17.25 -28.66
C ARG A 314 -11.46 18.28 -29.37
N GLU A 315 -12.06 19.11 -30.19
CA GLU A 315 -11.37 20.18 -30.95
C GLU A 315 -10.73 21.24 -30.05
N ASP A 316 -11.32 21.50 -28.87
CA ASP A 316 -10.84 22.49 -27.90
C ASP A 316 -9.67 21.99 -27.02
N TYR A 317 -9.26 20.72 -27.16
CA TYR A 317 -8.02 20.23 -26.57
C TYR A 317 -6.82 20.55 -27.45
N ASP A 318 -5.78 21.10 -26.89
CA ASP A 318 -4.53 21.36 -27.59
C ASP A 318 -3.30 21.17 -26.68
N PHE A 319 -2.14 21.03 -27.29
CA PHE A 319 -0.84 20.99 -26.65
C PHE A 319 0.12 21.86 -27.45
N ASP A 320 0.45 23.04 -26.93
CA ASP A 320 1.30 24.03 -27.58
C ASP A 320 2.40 24.47 -26.60
N GLU A 321 3.62 24.62 -27.13
CA GLU A 321 4.82 25.07 -26.42
C GLU A 321 5.05 24.41 -25.03
N GLY A 322 4.66 23.13 -24.86
CA GLY A 322 4.80 22.39 -23.62
C GLY A 322 3.64 22.54 -22.62
N LEU A 323 2.60 23.28 -22.97
CA LEU A 323 1.40 23.44 -22.16
C LEU A 323 0.19 22.80 -22.83
N PHE A 324 -0.69 22.24 -22.01
CA PHE A 324 -1.99 21.78 -22.44
C PHE A 324 -3.01 22.91 -22.41
N SER A 325 -4.08 22.79 -23.22
CA SER A 325 -5.22 23.70 -23.16
C SER A 325 -5.79 23.85 -21.75
N GLY A 326 -6.31 25.03 -21.44
CA GLY A 326 -6.91 25.34 -20.15
C GLY A 326 -5.91 25.73 -19.04
N PHE A 327 -4.65 26.02 -19.40
CA PHE A 327 -3.67 26.49 -18.40
C PHE A 327 -3.98 27.93 -17.97
N ASP A 328 -4.15 28.13 -16.66
CA ASP A 328 -4.25 29.43 -16.01
C ASP A 328 -2.88 29.81 -15.39
N PRO A 329 -2.15 30.75 -15.99
CA PRO A 329 -0.82 31.11 -15.50
C PRO A 329 -0.81 31.82 -14.14
N GLN A 330 -1.92 32.48 -13.76
CA GLN A 330 -2.02 33.17 -12.48
C GLN A 330 -2.22 32.20 -11.33
N LYS A 331 -3.11 31.21 -11.54
CA LYS A 331 -3.36 30.15 -10.55
C LYS A 331 -2.36 29.00 -10.67
N ARG A 332 -1.58 28.93 -11.75
CA ARG A 332 -0.70 27.79 -12.11
C ARG A 332 -1.44 26.44 -12.06
N GLN A 333 -2.63 26.44 -12.60
CA GLN A 333 -3.53 25.29 -12.63
C GLN A 333 -4.12 25.11 -14.02
N TYR A 334 -4.63 23.92 -14.29
CA TYR A 334 -5.34 23.59 -15.53
C TYR A 334 -6.85 23.52 -15.28
N ASP A 335 -7.63 24.17 -16.14
CA ASP A 335 -8.99 23.76 -16.42
C ASP A 335 -8.94 22.60 -17.40
N LYS A 336 -9.37 21.43 -16.95
CA LYS A 336 -9.30 20.18 -17.72
C LYS A 336 -10.58 19.87 -18.49
N THR A 337 -11.49 20.80 -18.61
CA THR A 337 -12.80 20.60 -19.27
C THR A 337 -12.64 20.19 -20.75
N SER A 338 -11.61 20.73 -21.43
CA SER A 338 -11.27 20.38 -22.80
C SER A 338 -10.58 19.01 -22.96
N TRP A 339 -10.09 18.39 -21.86
CA TRP A 339 -9.36 17.12 -21.89
C TRP A 339 -10.32 15.95 -21.95
N ASN A 340 -11.06 15.86 -23.04
CA ASN A 340 -12.13 14.87 -23.18
C ASN A 340 -12.24 14.43 -24.64
N TYR A 341 -13.10 13.44 -24.88
CA TYR A 341 -13.39 12.95 -26.22
C TYR A 341 -14.59 13.66 -26.80
N GLU A 342 -14.70 13.66 -28.14
CA GLU A 342 -15.95 13.91 -28.82
C GLU A 342 -16.96 12.81 -28.50
N LEU A 343 -18.22 13.17 -28.26
CA LEU A 343 -19.27 12.23 -27.97
C LEU A 343 -20.23 12.10 -29.17
N ASP A 344 -20.76 10.91 -29.36
CA ASP A 344 -21.83 10.65 -30.30
C ASP A 344 -23.22 11.04 -29.74
N ALA A 345 -24.27 10.81 -30.49
CA ALA A 345 -25.64 11.12 -30.08
C ALA A 345 -26.11 10.32 -28.83
N ASN A 346 -25.45 9.24 -28.51
CA ASN A 346 -25.72 8.40 -27.33
C ASN A 346 -24.87 8.75 -26.14
N GLY A 347 -24.01 9.80 -26.23
CA GLY A 347 -23.06 10.18 -25.17
C GLY A 347 -21.84 9.27 -25.08
N LEU A 348 -21.58 8.44 -26.10
CA LEU A 348 -20.41 7.57 -26.17
C LEU A 348 -19.26 8.27 -26.92
N ALA A 349 -18.01 7.95 -26.53
CA ALA A 349 -16.83 8.50 -27.19
C ALA A 349 -16.81 8.07 -28.68
N ARG A 350 -16.70 9.06 -29.58
CA ARG A 350 -16.53 8.80 -31.01
C ARG A 350 -15.20 8.09 -31.26
N ARG A 351 -15.22 7.13 -32.15
CA ARG A 351 -14.09 6.28 -32.50
C ARG A 351 -13.83 6.27 -34.00
N ASP A 352 -12.58 6.16 -34.35
CA ASP A 352 -12.12 5.80 -35.69
C ASP A 352 -11.08 4.65 -35.59
N ASP A 353 -11.55 3.45 -35.79
CA ASP A 353 -10.71 2.25 -35.71
C ASP A 353 -9.76 2.11 -36.92
N THR A 354 -9.90 2.95 -37.95
CA THR A 354 -8.95 3.05 -39.05
C THR A 354 -7.73 3.92 -38.72
N TRP A 355 -7.83 4.73 -37.69
CA TRP A 355 -6.83 5.75 -37.25
C TRP A 355 -6.52 6.81 -38.31
N ASN A 356 -7.44 7.06 -39.25
CA ASN A 356 -7.28 8.11 -40.27
C ASN A 356 -7.66 9.52 -39.75
N HIS A 357 -8.54 9.58 -38.75
CA HIS A 357 -8.96 10.87 -38.21
C HIS A 357 -7.79 11.57 -37.49
N PRO A 358 -7.43 12.82 -37.84
CA PRO A 358 -6.24 13.51 -37.33
C PRO A 358 -6.26 13.69 -35.80
N ARG A 359 -7.44 13.76 -35.20
CA ARG A 359 -7.60 13.91 -33.76
C ARG A 359 -7.83 12.59 -33.01
N CYS A 360 -7.60 11.45 -33.63
CA CYS A 360 -7.48 10.21 -32.87
C CYS A 360 -6.31 10.32 -31.87
N VAL A 361 -6.49 9.79 -30.69
CA VAL A 361 -5.40 9.69 -29.68
C VAL A 361 -4.13 9.11 -30.31
N TRP A 362 -4.27 8.10 -31.18
CA TRP A 362 -3.16 7.52 -31.92
C TRP A 362 -2.32 8.55 -32.69
N ASN A 363 -2.96 9.41 -33.46
CA ASN A 363 -2.27 10.41 -34.29
C ASN A 363 -1.67 11.55 -33.43
N LEU A 364 -2.36 11.95 -32.37
CA LEU A 364 -1.83 12.92 -31.42
C LEU A 364 -0.60 12.35 -30.66
N LEU A 365 -0.61 11.09 -30.31
CA LEU A 365 0.55 10.42 -29.70
C LEU A 365 1.73 10.36 -30.67
N LYS A 366 1.51 9.99 -31.94
CA LYS A 366 2.56 9.98 -32.96
C LYS A 366 3.21 11.37 -33.09
N GLN A 367 2.41 12.40 -33.24
CA GLN A 367 2.89 13.79 -33.32
C GLN A 367 3.67 14.19 -32.06
N HIS A 368 3.18 13.81 -30.88
CA HIS A 368 3.83 14.16 -29.62
C HIS A 368 5.23 13.52 -29.48
N VAL A 369 5.39 12.26 -29.85
CA VAL A 369 6.66 11.53 -29.66
C VAL A 369 7.66 11.75 -30.81
N GLU A 370 7.28 12.34 -31.92
CA GLU A 370 8.14 12.56 -33.11
C GLU A 370 9.46 13.25 -32.77
N ARG A 371 9.42 14.18 -31.79
CA ARG A 371 10.59 14.94 -31.33
C ARG A 371 11.65 14.08 -30.62
N TYR A 372 11.32 12.91 -30.09
CA TYR A 372 12.23 12.09 -29.29
C TYR A 372 13.06 11.15 -30.19
N THR A 373 13.85 11.75 -31.09
CA THR A 373 14.75 10.98 -31.97
C THR A 373 15.83 10.25 -31.17
N PRO A 374 16.44 9.17 -31.70
CA PRO A 374 17.54 8.48 -31.03
C PRO A 374 18.69 9.41 -30.63
N GLU A 375 19.01 10.42 -31.48
CA GLU A 375 20.05 11.41 -31.22
C GLU A 375 19.65 12.34 -30.06
N LEU A 376 18.37 12.76 -29.99
CA LEU A 376 17.87 13.54 -28.86
C LEU A 376 17.92 12.70 -27.57
N VAL A 377 17.50 11.45 -27.61
CA VAL A 377 17.57 10.53 -26.45
C VAL A 377 19.01 10.38 -25.99
N ASN A 378 19.96 10.11 -26.91
CA ASN A 378 21.39 10.03 -26.58
C ASN A 378 21.89 11.32 -25.90
N ARG A 379 21.56 12.47 -26.46
CA ARG A 379 21.96 13.78 -25.92
C ARG A 379 21.39 14.03 -24.52
N LEU A 380 20.13 13.73 -24.30
CA LEU A 380 19.44 13.95 -23.02
C LEU A 380 19.82 12.90 -21.97
N CYS A 381 19.79 11.64 -22.38
CA CYS A 381 19.93 10.49 -21.45
C CYS A 381 21.39 10.07 -21.24
N GLY A 382 22.27 10.35 -22.20
CA GLY A 382 23.66 9.90 -22.18
C GLY A 382 23.82 8.39 -22.51
N THR A 383 22.73 7.68 -22.76
CA THR A 383 22.75 6.30 -23.24
C THR A 383 23.26 6.26 -24.69
N SER A 384 24.13 5.30 -25.04
CA SER A 384 24.64 5.19 -26.40
C SER A 384 23.52 4.89 -27.39
N LEU A 385 23.66 5.38 -28.65
CA LEU A 385 22.71 5.05 -29.73
C LEU A 385 22.56 3.55 -29.91
N HIS A 386 23.68 2.81 -29.87
CA HIS A 386 23.69 1.35 -30.00
C HIS A 386 22.88 0.68 -28.88
N ASP A 387 23.13 1.02 -27.62
CA ASP A 387 22.42 0.40 -26.49
C ASP A 387 20.94 0.79 -26.49
N PHE A 388 20.61 2.06 -26.78
CA PHE A 388 19.23 2.50 -26.89
C PHE A 388 18.49 1.71 -27.98
N GLN A 389 19.05 1.62 -29.19
CA GLN A 389 18.46 0.86 -30.31
C GLN A 389 18.28 -0.60 -29.93
N ARG A 390 19.32 -1.21 -29.33
CA ARG A 390 19.24 -2.62 -28.90
C ARG A 390 18.15 -2.87 -27.87
N ILE A 391 17.96 -1.97 -26.92
CA ILE A 391 16.85 -2.05 -25.94
C ILE A 391 15.51 -1.93 -26.64
N CYS A 392 15.35 -0.98 -27.57
CA CYS A 392 14.14 -0.83 -28.35
C CYS A 392 13.78 -2.07 -29.15
N GLU A 393 14.77 -2.71 -29.79
CA GLU A 393 14.58 -3.97 -30.53
C GLU A 393 14.12 -5.12 -29.62
N LEU A 394 14.73 -5.26 -28.44
CA LEU A 394 14.36 -6.27 -27.46
C LEU A 394 12.92 -6.07 -26.96
N LEU A 395 12.54 -4.82 -26.62
CA LEU A 395 11.18 -4.49 -26.23
C LEU A 395 10.20 -4.74 -27.38
N ALA A 396 10.53 -4.29 -28.60
CA ALA A 396 9.72 -4.46 -29.80
C ALA A 396 9.46 -5.95 -30.12
N SER A 397 10.36 -6.85 -29.74
CA SER A 397 10.16 -8.30 -29.91
C SER A 397 8.97 -8.84 -29.15
N THR A 398 8.48 -8.09 -28.16
CA THR A 398 7.34 -8.50 -27.31
C THR A 398 5.99 -7.95 -27.80
N SER A 399 5.95 -7.30 -28.96
CA SER A 399 4.68 -7.04 -29.66
C SER A 399 4.06 -8.31 -30.26
N ALA A 400 4.83 -9.40 -30.34
CA ALA A 400 4.33 -10.70 -30.74
C ALA A 400 3.44 -11.32 -29.66
N ALA A 401 2.32 -11.95 -30.08
CA ALA A 401 1.29 -12.46 -29.18
C ALA A 401 1.78 -13.51 -28.15
N ASN A 402 2.90 -14.19 -28.42
CA ASN A 402 3.45 -15.24 -27.57
C ASN A 402 4.68 -14.79 -26.74
N ARG A 403 4.99 -13.50 -26.74
CA ARG A 403 6.14 -12.95 -26.01
C ARG A 403 5.71 -11.75 -25.17
N THR A 404 6.26 -11.61 -23.98
CA THR A 404 5.92 -10.51 -23.07
C THR A 404 7.17 -9.85 -22.49
N ALA A 405 7.05 -8.53 -22.23
CA ALA A 405 7.99 -7.78 -21.43
C ALA A 405 7.35 -7.34 -20.12
N THR A 406 8.11 -7.40 -19.05
CA THR A 406 7.74 -6.81 -17.76
C THR A 406 8.68 -5.67 -17.38
N ILE A 407 8.14 -4.60 -16.80
CA ILE A 407 8.92 -3.47 -16.31
C ILE A 407 8.90 -3.50 -14.78
N LEU A 408 10.09 -3.47 -14.15
CA LEU A 408 10.26 -3.35 -12.71
C LEU A 408 10.86 -2.00 -12.37
N TYR A 409 10.22 -1.24 -11.48
CA TYR A 409 10.69 0.06 -11.06
C TYR A 409 10.43 0.32 -9.57
N ALA A 410 11.12 1.30 -9.02
CA ALA A 410 10.93 1.74 -7.63
C ALA A 410 11.17 3.26 -7.52
N LEU A 411 11.89 3.68 -6.46
CA LEU A 411 12.05 5.08 -6.08
C LEU A 411 12.89 5.89 -7.07
N GLY A 412 13.70 5.25 -7.90
CA GLY A 412 14.43 5.93 -8.98
C GLY A 412 13.54 6.61 -10.01
N TRP A 413 12.25 6.25 -10.06
CA TRP A 413 11.25 6.99 -10.82
C TRP A 413 10.38 7.88 -9.94
N THR A 414 9.88 7.32 -8.82
CA THR A 414 8.87 8.02 -8.01
C THR A 414 9.41 9.24 -7.27
N HIS A 415 10.71 9.33 -7.04
CA HIS A 415 11.32 10.47 -6.35
C HIS A 415 11.73 11.62 -7.28
N HIS A 416 11.45 11.53 -8.58
CA HIS A 416 11.61 12.64 -9.50
C HIS A 416 10.35 13.50 -9.60
N THR A 417 10.50 14.80 -9.91
CA THR A 417 9.37 15.71 -10.16
C THR A 417 8.51 15.26 -11.34
N THR A 418 9.10 14.55 -12.30
CA THR A 418 8.44 13.95 -13.47
C THR A 418 8.07 12.48 -13.27
N GLY A 419 8.10 11.98 -12.04
CA GLY A 419 7.90 10.54 -11.76
C GLY A 419 6.56 10.00 -12.25
N ALA A 420 5.48 10.75 -12.09
CA ALA A 420 4.18 10.33 -12.60
C ALA A 420 4.15 10.23 -14.13
N GLN A 421 4.75 11.18 -14.83
CA GLN A 421 4.85 11.18 -16.30
C GLN A 421 5.70 10.02 -16.81
N THR A 422 6.82 9.74 -16.15
CA THR A 422 7.71 8.60 -16.46
C THR A 422 6.95 7.26 -16.34
N ILE A 423 6.20 7.06 -15.26
CA ILE A 423 5.43 5.83 -15.04
C ILE A 423 4.31 5.71 -16.07
N ARG A 424 3.65 6.81 -16.44
CA ARG A 424 2.65 6.82 -17.52
C ARG A 424 3.26 6.48 -18.87
N ALA A 425 4.46 6.99 -19.19
CA ALA A 425 5.18 6.63 -20.40
C ALA A 425 5.49 5.12 -20.44
N ALA A 426 5.91 4.54 -19.32
CA ALA A 426 6.12 3.09 -19.21
C ALA A 426 4.81 2.30 -19.39
N ALA A 427 3.70 2.79 -18.86
CA ALA A 427 2.39 2.19 -19.06
C ALA A 427 1.94 2.25 -20.52
N MET A 428 2.12 3.39 -21.21
CA MET A 428 1.85 3.53 -22.64
C MET A 428 2.70 2.58 -23.48
N LEU A 429 4.00 2.48 -23.17
CA LEU A 429 4.91 1.53 -23.84
C LEU A 429 4.37 0.09 -23.76
N GLN A 430 3.96 -0.33 -22.58
CA GLN A 430 3.43 -1.68 -22.36
C GLN A 430 2.07 -1.90 -23.03
N LEU A 431 1.22 -0.87 -23.11
CA LEU A 431 -0.04 -0.94 -23.85
C LEU A 431 0.20 -1.08 -25.36
N LEU A 432 1.16 -0.35 -25.93
CA LEU A 432 1.51 -0.46 -27.34
C LEU A 432 2.06 -1.85 -27.70
N LEU A 433 2.78 -2.47 -26.79
CA LEU A 433 3.30 -3.84 -26.95
C LEU A 433 2.26 -4.93 -26.68
N GLY A 434 1.08 -4.59 -26.15
CA GLY A 434 0.05 -5.55 -25.78
C GLY A 434 0.39 -6.39 -24.55
N ASN A 435 1.29 -5.92 -23.70
CA ASN A 435 1.79 -6.68 -22.54
C ASN A 435 0.92 -6.58 -21.28
N ILE A 436 0.03 -5.57 -21.21
CA ILE A 436 -0.86 -5.44 -20.04
C ILE A 436 -1.97 -6.49 -20.14
N GLY A 437 -2.10 -7.27 -19.08
CA GLY A 437 -3.05 -8.36 -19.04
C GLY A 437 -2.47 -9.73 -19.32
N MET A 438 -1.21 -9.76 -19.71
CA MET A 438 -0.53 -10.99 -20.10
C MET A 438 0.33 -11.53 -18.94
N ALA A 439 0.46 -12.85 -18.88
CA ALA A 439 1.43 -13.48 -17.99
C ALA A 439 2.84 -13.02 -18.33
N GLY A 440 3.59 -12.57 -17.33
CA GLY A 440 4.95 -12.03 -17.54
C GLY A 440 4.98 -10.64 -18.18
N GLY A 441 3.84 -9.99 -18.35
CA GLY A 441 3.73 -8.60 -18.83
C GLY A 441 3.79 -7.58 -17.69
N GLY A 442 3.34 -6.37 -17.98
CA GLY A 442 2.97 -5.38 -16.99
C GLY A 442 4.00 -4.37 -16.55
N VAL A 443 3.55 -3.48 -15.66
CA VAL A 443 4.32 -2.42 -15.01
C VAL A 443 4.28 -2.67 -13.51
N ASN A 444 5.42 -2.99 -12.91
CA ASN A 444 5.48 -3.52 -11.56
C ASN A 444 6.20 -2.56 -10.62
N ALA A 445 5.41 -1.86 -9.81
CA ALA A 445 5.91 -1.01 -8.74
C ALA A 445 6.42 -1.86 -7.57
N LEU A 446 7.73 -1.86 -7.36
CA LEU A 446 8.36 -2.56 -6.23
C LEU A 446 8.38 -1.63 -5.02
N ARG A 447 7.38 -1.75 -4.15
CA ARG A 447 7.21 -0.85 -3.00
C ARG A 447 8.27 -1.09 -1.93
N GLY A 448 8.47 -0.12 -1.05
CA GLY A 448 9.46 -0.19 0.03
C GLY A 448 9.02 -1.14 1.15
N HIS A 449 8.21 -0.64 2.09
CA HIS A 449 7.79 -1.41 3.26
C HIS A 449 6.82 -2.55 2.93
N SER A 450 6.72 -3.50 3.84
CA SER A 450 5.93 -4.72 3.72
C SER A 450 4.45 -4.47 3.42
N ASN A 451 3.85 -3.42 3.99
CA ASN A 451 2.42 -3.12 3.90
C ASN A 451 2.09 -1.76 3.26
N ILE A 452 2.98 -1.19 2.45
CA ILE A 452 2.68 0.04 1.68
C ILE A 452 1.42 -0.15 0.83
N GLN A 453 1.27 -1.31 0.21
CA GLN A 453 0.10 -1.62 -0.58
C GLN A 453 -1.17 -1.62 0.26
N GLY A 454 -1.14 -2.25 1.44
CA GLY A 454 -2.28 -2.29 2.36
C GLY A 454 -2.69 -0.89 2.83
N TYR A 455 -1.77 -0.07 3.30
CA TYR A 455 -2.06 1.30 3.75
C TYR A 455 -2.59 2.20 2.63
N THR A 456 -2.12 1.99 1.40
CA THR A 456 -2.70 2.66 0.23
C THR A 456 -4.12 2.17 -0.07
N ASP A 457 -4.36 0.86 0.01
CA ASP A 457 -5.70 0.26 -0.16
C ASP A 457 -6.69 0.78 0.89
N LEU A 458 -6.23 0.99 2.13
CA LEU A 458 -7.04 1.49 3.25
C LEU A 458 -7.28 3.00 3.23
N GLY A 459 -6.73 3.71 2.26
CA GLY A 459 -6.98 5.15 2.09
C GLY A 459 -6.28 6.04 3.12
N LEU A 460 -5.17 5.60 3.71
CA LEU A 460 -4.41 6.37 4.71
C LEU A 460 -3.47 7.39 4.05
N LEU A 461 -4.04 8.16 3.14
CA LEU A 461 -3.44 9.30 2.45
C LEU A 461 -4.39 10.49 2.55
N SER A 462 -3.88 11.71 2.62
CA SER A 462 -4.65 12.91 2.96
C SER A 462 -5.95 13.10 2.17
N THR A 463 -5.98 12.73 0.91
CA THR A 463 -7.12 12.92 -0.01
C THR A 463 -7.87 11.63 -0.36
N ASN A 464 -7.62 10.54 0.37
CA ASN A 464 -8.19 9.24 0.06
C ASN A 464 -9.11 8.72 1.16
N LEU A 465 -10.08 7.92 0.74
CA LEU A 465 -10.90 7.02 1.55
C LEU A 465 -10.52 5.56 1.22
N PRO A 466 -10.93 4.60 2.05
CA PRO A 466 -10.71 3.18 1.80
C PRO A 466 -11.08 2.74 0.39
N GLY A 467 -10.29 1.86 -0.20
CA GLY A 467 -10.54 1.32 -1.53
C GLY A 467 -10.34 2.33 -2.65
N TYR A 468 -9.46 3.33 -2.45
CA TYR A 468 -9.11 4.36 -3.45
C TYR A 468 -10.22 5.35 -3.79
N MET A 469 -11.31 5.41 -3.03
CA MET A 469 -12.28 6.48 -3.18
C MET A 469 -11.66 7.82 -2.77
N PRO A 470 -11.95 8.94 -3.46
CA PRO A 470 -11.45 10.24 -3.04
C PRO A 470 -12.16 10.73 -1.78
N LEU A 471 -11.41 11.32 -0.85
CA LEU A 471 -12.02 12.10 0.24
C LEU A 471 -12.71 13.33 -0.36
N PRO A 472 -13.91 13.73 0.08
CA PRO A 472 -14.57 14.93 -0.43
C PRO A 472 -13.71 16.19 -0.24
N SER A 473 -13.71 17.07 -1.23
CA SER A 473 -13.19 18.43 -1.12
C SER A 473 -14.31 19.42 -0.79
N GLU A 474 -13.98 20.62 -0.39
CA GLU A 474 -14.98 21.68 -0.15
C GLU A 474 -15.79 22.12 -1.39
N LYS A 475 -15.39 21.64 -2.59
CA LYS A 475 -16.15 21.84 -3.84
C LYS A 475 -17.34 20.90 -3.97
N GLN A 476 -17.31 19.75 -3.31
CA GLN A 476 -18.43 18.81 -3.25
C GLN A 476 -19.28 19.12 -2.01
N VAL A 477 -20.18 20.07 -2.19
CA VAL A 477 -20.98 20.63 -1.09
C VAL A 477 -21.91 19.62 -0.43
N ASP A 478 -22.40 18.62 -1.19
CA ASP A 478 -23.32 17.59 -0.74
C ASP A 478 -22.98 16.21 -1.35
N TYR A 479 -23.64 15.20 -0.81
CA TYR A 479 -23.46 13.79 -1.23
C TYR A 479 -23.75 13.60 -2.73
N GLN A 480 -24.80 14.24 -3.26
CA GLN A 480 -25.20 14.05 -4.66
C GLN A 480 -24.14 14.61 -5.62
N SER A 481 -23.62 15.80 -5.32
CA SER A 481 -22.53 16.39 -6.10
C SER A 481 -21.24 15.56 -6.03
N TYR A 482 -20.93 15.01 -4.85
CA TYR A 482 -19.79 14.12 -4.68
C TYR A 482 -19.93 12.83 -5.49
N ILE A 483 -21.03 12.07 -5.27
CA ILE A 483 -21.17 10.74 -5.85
C ILE A 483 -21.28 10.80 -7.38
N SER A 484 -21.92 11.85 -7.93
CA SER A 484 -22.02 12.02 -9.39
C SER A 484 -20.68 12.31 -10.05
N GLN A 485 -19.78 13.04 -9.37
CA GLN A 485 -18.45 13.35 -9.90
C GLN A 485 -17.49 12.16 -9.87
N ILE A 486 -17.63 11.28 -8.87
CA ILE A 486 -16.70 10.14 -8.70
C ILE A 486 -17.22 8.83 -9.27
N THR A 487 -18.44 8.81 -9.81
CA THR A 487 -19.02 7.64 -10.48
C THR A 487 -18.94 7.86 -11.99
N PRO A 488 -18.03 7.19 -12.70
CA PRO A 488 -17.87 7.41 -14.14
C PRO A 488 -19.06 6.92 -14.92
N ALA A 489 -19.43 7.66 -15.97
CA ALA A 489 -20.34 7.18 -16.99
C ALA A 489 -19.63 6.19 -17.93
N ALA A 490 -20.35 5.28 -18.53
CA ALA A 490 -19.83 4.44 -19.60
C ALA A 490 -19.55 5.31 -20.84
N LEU A 491 -18.37 5.15 -21.46
CA LEU A 491 -17.96 5.84 -22.69
C LEU A 491 -17.96 4.91 -23.91
N GLY A 492 -18.28 3.65 -23.74
CA GLY A 492 -18.35 2.65 -24.80
C GLY A 492 -19.47 1.65 -24.56
N VAL A 493 -19.93 1.01 -25.62
CA VAL A 493 -20.92 -0.06 -25.54
C VAL A 493 -20.30 -1.25 -24.81
N ASN A 494 -21.06 -1.82 -23.87
CA ASN A 494 -20.60 -2.92 -23.01
C ASN A 494 -19.36 -2.62 -22.16
N GLU A 495 -19.05 -1.34 -21.91
CA GLU A 495 -17.98 -0.96 -21.03
C GLU A 495 -18.27 -1.39 -19.59
N VAL A 496 -17.34 -2.14 -18.99
CA VAL A 496 -17.39 -2.55 -17.59
C VAL A 496 -16.32 -1.78 -16.81
N ASN A 497 -16.77 -0.95 -15.89
CA ASN A 497 -15.89 -0.18 -15.02
C ASN A 497 -16.28 -0.40 -13.56
N TYR A 498 -15.36 -0.90 -12.73
CA TYR A 498 -15.63 -1.15 -11.31
C TYR A 498 -16.07 0.11 -10.56
N TRP A 499 -15.62 1.29 -10.97
CA TRP A 499 -15.97 2.56 -10.34
C TRP A 499 -17.44 2.98 -10.60
N GLN A 500 -18.15 2.36 -11.53
CA GLN A 500 -19.60 2.50 -11.65
C GLN A 500 -20.35 1.97 -10.42
N ASN A 501 -19.68 1.14 -9.60
CA ASN A 501 -20.18 0.68 -8.31
C ASN A 501 -19.81 1.57 -7.13
N THR A 502 -19.23 2.76 -7.35
CA THR A 502 -18.83 3.70 -6.29
C THR A 502 -19.94 3.95 -5.27
N PRO A 503 -21.23 4.13 -5.65
CA PRO A 503 -22.29 4.29 -4.66
C PRO A 503 -22.39 3.12 -3.67
N LYS A 504 -22.23 1.88 -4.13
CA LYS A 504 -22.25 0.67 -3.27
C LYS A 504 -21.06 0.64 -2.32
N PHE A 505 -19.88 1.00 -2.82
CA PHE A 505 -18.64 1.04 -2.05
C PHE A 505 -18.71 2.11 -0.99
N PHE A 506 -19.17 3.31 -1.36
CA PHE A 506 -19.28 4.45 -0.45
C PHE A 506 -20.29 4.18 0.67
N VAL A 507 -21.52 3.80 0.34
CA VAL A 507 -22.57 3.55 1.34
C VAL A 507 -22.17 2.44 2.29
N SER A 508 -21.59 1.32 1.78
CA SER A 508 -21.14 0.23 2.64
C SER A 508 -19.99 0.63 3.57
N MET A 509 -19.08 1.50 3.12
CA MET A 509 -18.02 2.07 3.95
C MET A 509 -18.61 2.98 5.04
N MET A 510 -19.56 3.85 4.68
CA MET A 510 -20.22 4.75 5.66
C MET A 510 -21.00 3.96 6.71
N LYS A 511 -21.59 2.83 6.33
CA LYS A 511 -22.20 1.87 7.27
C LYS A 511 -21.17 1.19 8.16
N SER A 512 -19.93 0.98 7.72
CA SER A 512 -18.85 0.52 8.59
C SER A 512 -18.41 1.64 9.55
N PHE A 513 -18.35 2.89 9.09
CA PHE A 513 -17.96 4.02 9.92
C PHE A 513 -19.00 4.33 10.99
N TRP A 514 -20.26 4.53 10.63
CA TRP A 514 -21.27 5.06 11.54
C TRP A 514 -22.49 4.15 11.76
N GLY A 515 -22.41 2.90 11.36
CA GLY A 515 -23.44 1.89 11.68
C GLY A 515 -24.86 2.36 11.38
N ASP A 516 -25.74 2.23 12.36
CA ASP A 516 -27.14 2.63 12.22
C ASP A 516 -27.35 4.14 12.15
N ALA A 517 -26.38 4.95 12.61
CA ALA A 517 -26.45 6.40 12.51
C ALA A 517 -26.27 6.93 11.08
N ALA A 518 -25.65 6.14 10.17
CA ALA A 518 -25.58 6.45 8.75
C ALA A 518 -26.87 6.01 8.06
N THR A 519 -27.73 6.95 7.69
CA THR A 519 -29.05 6.70 7.05
C THR A 519 -29.18 7.46 5.74
N ALA A 520 -30.17 7.07 4.91
CA ALA A 520 -30.45 7.78 3.66
C ALA A 520 -30.83 9.25 3.91
N GLU A 521 -31.54 9.53 5.00
CA GLU A 521 -32.02 10.86 5.36
C GLU A 521 -30.87 11.84 5.69
N ASN A 522 -29.76 11.35 6.25
CA ASN A 522 -28.55 12.15 6.50
C ASN A 522 -27.47 11.93 5.44
N SER A 523 -27.84 11.46 4.25
CA SER A 523 -26.90 11.16 3.16
C SER A 523 -25.77 10.22 3.60
N TRP A 524 -26.12 9.24 4.40
CA TRP A 524 -25.19 8.23 4.96
C TRP A 524 -24.11 8.81 5.88
N GLY A 525 -24.36 9.98 6.48
CA GLY A 525 -23.37 10.69 7.29
C GLY A 525 -22.33 11.45 6.46
N TYR A 526 -22.60 11.78 5.22
CA TYR A 526 -21.67 12.46 4.32
C TYR A 526 -21.05 13.71 4.93
N ASP A 527 -21.84 14.54 5.61
CA ASP A 527 -21.35 15.76 6.25
C ASP A 527 -20.53 15.50 7.54
N TRP A 528 -20.43 14.27 8.00
CA TRP A 528 -19.51 13.88 9.06
C TRP A 528 -18.08 13.64 8.55
N LEU A 529 -17.89 13.41 7.24
CA LEU A 529 -16.58 13.36 6.64
C LEU A 529 -15.97 14.78 6.56
N PRO A 530 -14.68 14.92 6.85
CA PRO A 530 -13.99 16.18 6.63
C PRO A 530 -13.82 16.43 5.12
N LYS A 531 -13.97 17.71 4.71
CA LYS A 531 -13.75 18.14 3.32
C LYS A 531 -12.45 18.96 3.24
N TRP A 532 -11.53 18.52 2.39
CA TRP A 532 -10.24 19.18 2.24
C TRP A 532 -10.30 20.40 1.33
N ASP A 533 -9.44 21.39 1.60
CA ASP A 533 -9.23 22.61 0.80
C ASP A 533 -7.93 22.57 0.00
N ARG A 534 -6.97 21.80 0.47
CA ARG A 534 -5.64 21.61 -0.12
C ARG A 534 -5.08 20.23 0.19
N LEU A 535 -4.04 19.82 -0.50
CA LEU A 535 -3.31 18.61 -0.17
C LEU A 535 -2.59 18.79 1.18
N TYR A 536 -2.79 17.85 2.11
CA TYR A 536 -2.13 17.77 3.42
C TYR A 536 -1.16 16.59 3.49
N ASP A 537 -0.35 16.45 2.45
CA ASP A 537 0.67 15.42 2.42
C ASP A 537 1.83 15.71 3.39
N VAL A 538 2.74 14.75 3.54
CA VAL A 538 3.88 14.86 4.47
C VAL A 538 4.74 16.11 4.24
N MET A 539 4.86 16.59 3.01
CA MET A 539 5.64 17.79 2.69
C MET A 539 4.89 19.05 3.14
N THR A 540 3.59 19.10 2.89
CA THR A 540 2.70 20.19 3.35
C THR A 540 2.60 20.19 4.87
N GLN A 541 2.53 19.03 5.52
CA GLN A 541 2.57 18.93 6.99
C GLN A 541 3.86 19.54 7.55
N ALA A 542 5.03 19.18 6.98
CA ALA A 542 6.31 19.74 7.41
C ALA A 542 6.35 21.27 7.24
N GLU A 543 5.80 21.79 6.14
CA GLU A 543 5.71 23.23 5.90
C GLU A 543 4.78 23.95 6.90
N LEU A 544 3.61 23.38 7.14
CA LEU A 544 2.63 23.95 8.09
C LEU A 544 3.16 23.91 9.52
N MET A 545 3.86 22.85 9.92
CA MET A 545 4.58 22.81 11.21
C MET A 545 5.65 23.90 11.29
N ALA A 546 6.46 24.07 10.25
CA ALA A 546 7.49 25.10 10.20
C ALA A 546 6.90 26.52 10.29
N GLN A 547 5.67 26.72 9.80
CA GLN A 547 4.89 27.96 9.93
C GLN A 547 4.18 28.10 11.30
N GLY A 548 4.22 27.10 12.18
CA GLY A 548 3.51 27.10 13.46
C GLY A 548 1.99 26.96 13.34
N LYS A 549 1.50 26.38 12.24
CA LYS A 549 0.08 26.15 11.97
C LYS A 549 -0.42 24.78 12.43
N ILE A 550 0.51 23.88 12.81
CA ILE A 550 0.22 22.59 13.42
C ILE A 550 0.67 22.64 14.87
N ASN A 551 -0.25 22.34 15.77
CA ASN A 551 -0.03 22.29 17.22
C ASN A 551 0.36 20.88 17.69
N GLY A 552 -0.28 19.85 17.14
CA GLY A 552 -0.11 18.47 17.54
C GLY A 552 0.38 17.58 16.40
N TYR A 553 1.21 16.61 16.71
CA TYR A 553 1.66 15.63 15.73
C TYR A 553 1.69 14.24 16.35
N VAL A 554 0.94 13.31 15.76
CA VAL A 554 0.94 11.90 16.13
C VAL A 554 1.72 11.14 15.08
N VAL A 555 2.76 10.44 15.48
CA VAL A 555 3.67 9.70 14.62
C VAL A 555 3.67 8.25 15.04
N GLN A 556 3.21 7.38 14.19
CA GLN A 556 3.07 5.95 14.46
C GLN A 556 4.01 5.18 13.54
N GLY A 557 4.99 4.46 14.10
CA GLY A 557 5.93 3.62 13.34
C GLY A 557 6.57 4.34 12.15
N PHE A 558 6.86 5.62 12.32
CA PHE A 558 7.45 6.50 11.31
C PHE A 558 8.50 7.39 11.96
N ASN A 559 9.59 7.64 11.27
CA ASN A 559 10.66 8.51 11.76
C ASN A 559 10.85 9.71 10.81
N PRO A 560 10.10 10.82 10.99
CA PRO A 560 10.18 12.00 10.12
C PRO A 560 11.59 12.58 9.98
N LEU A 561 12.38 12.61 11.06
CA LEU A 561 13.75 13.13 11.00
C LEU A 561 14.67 12.28 10.13
N ALA A 562 14.43 10.97 10.05
CA ALA A 562 15.19 10.10 9.15
C ALA A 562 14.65 10.11 7.71
N ALA A 563 13.34 10.27 7.55
CA ALA A 563 12.66 10.07 6.27
C ALA A 563 12.45 11.34 5.44
N PHE A 564 12.25 12.51 6.08
CA PHE A 564 12.00 13.74 5.35
C PHE A 564 13.29 14.31 4.72
N PRO A 565 13.21 14.97 3.57
CA PRO A 565 14.40 15.39 2.83
C PRO A 565 15.20 16.52 3.50
N ASP A 566 14.55 17.41 4.26
CA ASP A 566 15.20 18.53 4.98
C ASP A 566 15.12 18.29 6.50
N LYS A 567 16.17 17.67 7.04
CA LYS A 567 16.24 17.31 8.45
C LYS A 567 16.29 18.53 9.38
N ASN A 568 17.02 19.58 8.98
CA ASN A 568 17.14 20.80 9.78
C ASN A 568 15.79 21.54 9.87
N LYS A 569 15.07 21.62 8.76
CA LYS A 569 13.73 22.18 8.73
C LYS A 569 12.77 21.34 9.57
N SER A 570 12.84 20.00 9.45
CA SER A 570 11.98 19.08 10.20
C SER A 570 12.21 19.19 11.70
N ALA A 571 13.48 19.23 12.17
CA ALA A 571 13.80 19.41 13.58
C ALA A 571 13.26 20.75 14.13
N ARG A 572 13.48 21.85 13.39
CA ARG A 572 12.94 23.18 13.77
C ARG A 572 11.39 23.21 13.74
N ALA A 573 10.78 22.45 12.84
CA ALA A 573 9.32 22.35 12.77
C ALA A 573 8.74 21.60 13.98
N LEU A 574 9.35 20.47 14.36
CA LEU A 574 8.97 19.73 15.56
C LEU A 574 9.08 20.56 16.84
N ALA A 575 10.07 21.47 16.91
CA ALA A 575 10.26 22.38 18.04
C ALA A 575 9.15 23.46 18.17
N LYS A 576 8.30 23.64 17.16
CA LYS A 576 7.15 24.57 17.18
C LYS A 576 5.84 23.92 17.60
N LEU A 577 5.79 22.61 17.71
CA LEU A 577 4.61 21.89 18.16
C LEU A 577 4.34 22.18 19.65
N LYS A 578 3.09 22.10 20.03
CA LYS A 578 2.67 22.05 21.45
C LYS A 578 2.89 20.65 21.99
N TYR A 579 2.55 19.63 21.24
CA TYR A 579 2.75 18.24 21.62
C TYR A 579 3.12 17.34 20.44
N LEU A 580 3.95 16.33 20.71
CA LEU A 580 4.36 15.26 19.81
C LEU A 580 4.09 13.91 20.49
N VAL A 581 3.35 13.05 19.84
CA VAL A 581 3.09 11.68 20.28
C VAL A 581 3.79 10.73 19.32
N VAL A 582 4.74 9.92 19.83
CA VAL A 582 5.46 8.91 19.05
C VAL A 582 5.04 7.53 19.55
N ILE A 583 4.38 6.77 18.70
CA ILE A 583 3.99 5.37 18.92
C ILE A 583 4.95 4.53 18.10
N ASP A 584 5.88 3.83 18.75
CA ASP A 584 6.94 3.10 18.04
C ASP A 584 7.47 1.95 18.91
N PRO A 585 7.86 0.83 18.34
CA PRO A 585 8.57 -0.23 19.09
C PRO A 585 10.00 0.14 19.49
N LEU A 586 10.60 1.13 18.82
CA LEU A 586 12.00 1.53 19.03
C LEU A 586 12.14 3.00 19.42
N VAL A 587 13.24 3.34 20.05
CA VAL A 587 13.67 4.73 20.18
C VAL A 587 14.08 5.27 18.81
N THR A 588 13.49 6.40 18.40
CA THR A 588 13.77 7.06 17.13
C THR A 588 14.29 8.48 17.33
N GLU A 589 15.00 9.00 16.33
CA GLU A 589 15.52 10.38 16.33
C GLU A 589 14.40 11.41 16.44
N SER A 590 13.24 11.11 15.86
CA SER A 590 12.10 12.02 15.94
C SER A 590 11.60 12.23 17.36
N SER A 591 11.65 11.22 18.23
CA SER A 591 11.31 11.38 19.64
C SER A 591 12.36 12.17 20.41
N ASN A 592 13.61 12.19 19.94
CA ASN A 592 14.76 12.82 20.58
C ASN A 592 15.20 14.13 19.91
N PHE A 593 14.39 14.74 19.04
CA PHE A 593 14.73 15.96 18.31
C PHE A 593 15.14 17.14 19.21
N TRP A 594 14.73 17.15 20.45
CA TRP A 594 15.00 18.16 21.46
C TRP A 594 16.35 17.99 22.18
N GLN A 595 17.04 16.85 21.98
CA GLN A 595 18.35 16.61 22.58
C GLN A 595 19.46 17.29 21.77
N ASN A 596 20.47 17.78 22.50
CA ASN A 596 21.64 18.33 21.86
C ASN A 596 22.60 17.18 21.46
N HIS A 597 22.86 17.08 20.18
CA HIS A 597 23.80 16.11 19.59
C HIS A 597 24.99 16.80 18.92
N GLY A 598 25.41 17.94 19.44
CA GLY A 598 26.50 18.76 18.88
C GLY A 598 26.12 19.36 17.52
N GLU A 599 27.04 19.36 16.57
CA GLU A 599 26.82 19.94 15.23
C GLU A 599 25.65 19.29 14.48
N MET A 600 25.26 18.07 14.85
CA MET A 600 24.12 17.36 14.22
C MET A 600 22.78 17.93 14.64
N ASN A 601 22.64 18.39 15.89
CA ASN A 601 21.47 19.05 16.44
C ASN A 601 21.90 19.81 17.71
N ASP A 602 22.26 21.07 17.55
CA ASP A 602 22.83 21.94 18.59
C ASP A 602 21.78 22.71 19.41
N VAL A 603 20.58 22.17 19.51
CA VAL A 603 19.47 22.78 20.22
C VAL A 603 19.73 22.91 21.71
N ARG A 604 19.04 23.85 22.35
CA ARG A 604 18.97 23.99 23.81
C ARG A 604 17.68 23.39 24.29
N PRO A 605 17.67 22.25 25.00
CA PRO A 605 16.43 21.59 25.44
C PRO A 605 15.49 22.52 26.22
N ALA A 606 16.04 23.44 27.02
CA ALA A 606 15.26 24.42 27.77
C ALA A 606 14.42 25.37 26.93
N ASP A 607 14.82 25.62 25.68
CA ASP A 607 14.12 26.52 24.76
C ASP A 607 12.94 25.81 24.03
N ILE A 608 12.93 24.47 24.03
CA ILE A 608 11.93 23.68 23.33
C ILE A 608 10.74 23.38 24.25
N GLN A 609 9.61 23.96 23.92
CA GLN A 609 8.39 23.86 24.73
C GLN A 609 7.44 22.72 24.29
N THR A 610 7.78 21.95 23.28
CA THR A 610 6.98 20.80 22.84
C THR A 610 6.94 19.73 23.92
N GLU A 611 5.72 19.31 24.33
CA GLU A 611 5.55 18.09 25.12
C GLU A 611 5.77 16.87 24.23
N VAL A 612 6.55 15.90 24.70
CA VAL A 612 6.82 14.69 23.88
C VAL A 612 6.42 13.45 24.66
N PHE A 613 5.62 12.61 24.02
CA PHE A 613 5.21 11.30 24.53
C PHE A 613 5.86 10.21 23.68
N ARG A 614 6.50 9.25 24.31
CA ARG A 614 6.93 7.99 23.67
C ARG A 614 6.07 6.86 24.21
N LEU A 615 5.27 6.25 23.32
CA LEU A 615 4.37 5.16 23.66
C LEU A 615 4.96 3.87 23.08
N PRO A 616 5.30 2.88 23.91
CA PRO A 616 5.90 1.64 23.46
C PRO A 616 4.85 0.79 22.72
N SER A 617 5.11 0.48 21.45
CA SER A 617 4.28 -0.44 20.70
C SER A 617 4.90 -1.82 20.54
N SER A 618 4.05 -2.82 20.24
CA SER A 618 4.49 -4.13 19.79
C SER A 618 5.19 -4.05 18.44
N CYS A 619 5.91 -5.09 18.09
CA CYS A 619 6.36 -5.27 16.70
C CYS A 619 5.57 -6.39 16.03
N PHE A 620 5.70 -6.53 14.73
CA PHE A 620 5.02 -7.51 13.89
C PHE A 620 5.09 -8.97 14.40
N ALA A 621 6.11 -9.31 15.20
CA ALA A 621 6.30 -10.65 15.79
C ALA A 621 5.46 -10.86 17.05
N GLU A 622 4.88 -9.82 17.60
CA GLU A 622 4.21 -9.77 18.90
C GLU A 622 2.71 -9.46 18.76
N GLU A 623 2.17 -9.45 17.54
CA GLU A 623 0.77 -9.18 17.25
C GLU A 623 0.22 -10.10 16.14
N ASN A 624 -1.10 -10.30 16.16
CA ASN A 624 -1.83 -10.86 15.03
C ASN A 624 -2.15 -9.73 14.03
N GLY A 625 -2.32 -10.08 12.76
CA GLY A 625 -2.76 -9.14 11.76
C GLY A 625 -2.48 -9.59 10.34
N SER A 626 -2.77 -8.71 9.39
CA SER A 626 -2.54 -8.97 7.98
C SER A 626 -1.71 -7.88 7.31
N ILE A 627 -1.03 -8.24 6.23
CA ILE A 627 -0.36 -7.31 5.31
C ILE A 627 -0.75 -7.59 3.87
N ALA A 628 -0.69 -6.57 3.01
CA ALA A 628 -0.76 -6.71 1.56
C ALA A 628 0.61 -6.37 0.96
N ASN A 629 1.31 -7.35 0.39
CA ASN A 629 2.59 -7.10 -0.27
C ASN A 629 2.41 -6.39 -1.62
N SER A 630 3.50 -5.98 -2.29
CA SER A 630 3.40 -5.33 -3.61
C SER A 630 2.66 -6.17 -4.65
N GLY A 631 2.78 -7.49 -4.60
CA GLY A 631 2.06 -8.42 -5.47
C GLY A 631 0.60 -8.60 -5.11
N ARG A 632 0.11 -7.93 -4.09
CA ARG A 632 -1.28 -7.92 -3.62
C ARG A 632 -1.76 -9.21 -2.96
N TRP A 633 -0.85 -10.08 -2.48
CA TRP A 633 -1.22 -11.13 -1.54
C TRP A 633 -1.60 -10.53 -0.20
N LEU A 634 -2.76 -10.88 0.31
CA LEU A 634 -3.17 -10.65 1.68
C LEU A 634 -2.69 -11.82 2.54
N GLN A 635 -1.90 -11.52 3.55
CA GLN A 635 -1.18 -12.52 4.32
C GLN A 635 -1.41 -12.28 5.80
N TRP A 636 -2.05 -13.25 6.46
CA TRP A 636 -2.21 -13.23 7.91
C TRP A 636 -0.94 -13.70 8.60
N HIS A 637 -0.59 -13.07 9.70
CA HIS A 637 0.47 -13.47 10.62
C HIS A 637 -0.05 -13.57 12.05
N TRP A 638 0.64 -14.35 12.84
CA TRP A 638 0.31 -14.60 14.24
C TRP A 638 1.43 -14.13 15.15
N ALA A 639 1.07 -13.67 16.36
CA ALA A 639 2.01 -13.37 17.43
C ALA A 639 2.81 -14.63 17.83
N ALA A 640 4.11 -14.50 17.88
CA ALA A 640 5.03 -15.57 18.28
C ALA A 640 5.60 -15.37 19.68
N ALA A 641 5.39 -14.20 20.29
CA ALA A 641 5.78 -13.85 21.65
C ALA A 641 4.99 -12.63 22.14
N GLU A 642 5.00 -12.41 23.45
CA GLU A 642 4.46 -11.21 24.07
C GLU A 642 5.41 -10.00 23.89
N PRO A 643 4.89 -8.77 23.78
CA PRO A 643 5.71 -7.57 23.68
C PRO A 643 6.51 -7.27 24.98
N PRO A 644 7.64 -6.54 24.91
CA PRO A 644 8.50 -6.30 26.09
C PRO A 644 7.89 -5.25 27.03
N GLY A 645 8.08 -5.46 28.34
CA GLY A 645 7.66 -4.49 29.36
C GLY A 645 6.16 -4.29 29.42
N GLU A 646 5.72 -3.07 29.24
CA GLU A 646 4.32 -2.66 29.16
C GLU A 646 3.89 -2.26 27.74
N ALA A 647 4.68 -2.63 26.72
CA ALA A 647 4.34 -2.31 25.34
C ALA A 647 3.00 -2.97 24.93
N LEU A 648 2.20 -2.23 24.16
CA LEU A 648 0.87 -2.65 23.70
C LEU A 648 0.88 -2.67 22.17
N HIS A 649 0.01 -3.46 21.56
CA HIS A 649 -0.19 -3.36 20.13
C HIS A 649 -0.89 -2.04 19.76
N ASP A 650 -0.64 -1.54 18.55
CA ASP A 650 -1.13 -0.23 18.12
C ASP A 650 -2.65 -0.11 18.20
N GLY A 651 -3.39 -1.15 17.84
CA GLY A 651 -4.84 -1.18 17.94
C GLY A 651 -5.37 -0.95 19.35
N LYS A 652 -4.69 -1.48 20.37
CA LYS A 652 -5.03 -1.25 21.78
C LYS A 652 -4.71 0.17 22.22
N ILE A 653 -3.60 0.73 21.75
CA ILE A 653 -3.25 2.14 22.02
C ILE A 653 -4.32 3.06 21.43
N LEU A 654 -4.71 2.82 20.17
CA LEU A 654 -5.75 3.59 19.49
C LEU A 654 -7.12 3.42 20.14
N GLY A 655 -7.50 2.18 20.52
CA GLY A 655 -8.75 1.89 21.21
C GLY A 655 -8.88 2.66 22.51
N ARG A 656 -7.86 2.61 23.36
CA ARG A 656 -7.82 3.36 24.62
C ARG A 656 -7.91 4.88 24.41
N LEU A 657 -7.14 5.41 23.44
CA LEU A 657 -7.14 6.83 23.14
C LEU A 657 -8.50 7.29 22.57
N PHE A 658 -9.07 6.52 21.63
CA PHE A 658 -10.35 6.85 21.03
C PHE A 658 -11.50 6.81 22.05
N MET A 659 -11.54 5.78 22.87
CA MET A 659 -12.58 5.65 23.89
C MET A 659 -12.47 6.76 24.94
N ARG A 660 -11.24 7.15 25.31
CA ARG A 660 -11.06 8.30 26.23
C ARG A 660 -11.51 9.61 25.59
N LEU A 661 -11.18 9.87 24.33
CA LEU A 661 -11.68 11.03 23.58
C LEU A 661 -13.23 11.03 23.52
N ARG A 662 -13.83 9.89 23.19
CA ARG A 662 -15.29 9.73 23.13
C ARG A 662 -15.93 10.04 24.47
N ASP A 663 -15.35 9.59 25.58
CA ASP A 663 -15.86 9.88 26.93
C ASP A 663 -15.77 11.37 27.25
N LEU A 664 -14.69 12.04 26.90
CA LEU A 664 -14.55 13.48 27.05
C LEU A 664 -15.62 14.23 26.25
N TYR A 665 -15.88 13.85 24.99
CA TYR A 665 -16.95 14.45 24.18
C TYR A 665 -18.34 14.14 24.72
N ARG A 666 -18.57 12.97 25.29
CA ARG A 666 -19.86 12.62 25.93
C ARG A 666 -20.13 13.45 27.17
N GLN A 667 -19.12 13.71 27.97
CA GLN A 667 -19.24 14.42 29.24
C GLN A 667 -19.26 15.93 29.07
N GLU A 668 -18.45 16.46 28.19
CA GLU A 668 -18.17 17.90 28.10
C GLU A 668 -18.73 18.53 26.81
N GLY A 669 -19.12 17.73 25.82
CA GLY A 669 -19.41 18.23 24.49
C GLY A 669 -18.18 18.76 23.79
N GLY A 670 -18.32 19.77 22.94
CA GLY A 670 -17.23 20.39 22.17
C GLY A 670 -17.58 20.54 20.69
N ALA A 671 -16.58 20.82 19.87
CA ALA A 671 -16.77 21.05 18.45
C ALA A 671 -17.20 19.77 17.72
N ASN A 672 -18.34 19.81 17.04
CA ASN A 672 -18.88 18.74 16.20
C ASN A 672 -18.69 17.32 16.79
N PRO A 673 -19.33 16.99 17.92
CA PRO A 673 -19.11 15.73 18.63
C PRO A 673 -19.77 14.53 17.93
N ALA A 674 -20.76 14.76 17.07
CA ALA A 674 -21.59 13.69 16.48
C ALA A 674 -20.77 12.60 15.75
N PRO A 675 -19.79 12.92 14.89
CA PRO A 675 -18.97 11.88 14.22
C PRO A 675 -18.17 11.02 15.22
N VAL A 676 -17.67 11.63 16.31
CA VAL A 676 -16.92 10.92 17.36
C VAL A 676 -17.82 9.99 18.16
N LEU A 677 -18.99 10.49 18.55
CA LEU A 677 -19.94 9.74 19.38
C LEU A 677 -20.60 8.58 18.62
N ASN A 678 -20.87 8.78 17.32
CA ASN A 678 -21.54 7.80 16.47
C ASN A 678 -20.58 6.88 15.68
N MET A 679 -19.26 7.11 15.68
CA MET A 679 -18.33 6.19 15.02
C MET A 679 -18.55 4.78 15.57
N SER A 680 -18.86 3.82 14.71
CA SER A 680 -18.98 2.43 15.10
C SER A 680 -17.65 1.91 15.66
N TRP A 681 -17.69 1.39 16.86
CA TRP A 681 -16.54 0.85 17.59
C TRP A 681 -17.01 -0.34 18.41
N ASP A 682 -17.81 -1.20 17.74
CA ASP A 682 -18.56 -2.28 18.36
C ASP A 682 -17.71 -3.56 18.40
N TYR A 683 -16.57 -3.48 19.05
CA TYR A 683 -15.67 -4.58 19.30
C TYR A 683 -15.99 -5.20 20.67
N HIS A 684 -15.69 -6.47 20.86
CA HIS A 684 -15.91 -7.18 22.13
C HIS A 684 -15.26 -6.44 23.31
N ASP A 685 -14.03 -5.99 23.15
CA ASP A 685 -13.39 -5.01 24.03
C ASP A 685 -13.06 -3.74 23.23
N PRO A 686 -13.81 -2.65 23.44
CA PRO A 686 -13.55 -1.37 22.75
C PRO A 686 -12.18 -0.75 23.07
N LEU A 687 -11.58 -1.10 24.20
CA LEU A 687 -10.24 -0.65 24.60
C LEU A 687 -9.13 -1.48 23.94
N ASP A 688 -9.47 -2.67 23.45
CA ASP A 688 -8.54 -3.64 22.86
C ASP A 688 -9.18 -4.34 21.64
N PRO A 689 -9.47 -3.62 20.55
CA PRO A 689 -10.04 -4.21 19.34
C PRO A 689 -9.17 -5.35 18.81
N GLN A 690 -9.74 -6.54 18.73
CA GLN A 690 -8.97 -7.69 18.25
C GLN A 690 -8.84 -7.68 16.73
N PRO A 691 -7.64 -7.98 16.17
CA PRO A 691 -7.40 -7.95 14.72
C PRO A 691 -8.40 -8.79 13.91
N GLU A 692 -8.87 -9.91 14.45
CA GLU A 692 -9.86 -10.77 13.82
C GLU A 692 -11.23 -10.08 13.66
N GLU A 693 -11.63 -9.27 14.62
CA GLU A 693 -12.89 -8.51 14.55
C GLU A 693 -12.77 -7.39 13.52
N VAL A 694 -11.63 -6.68 13.52
CA VAL A 694 -11.34 -5.61 12.57
C VAL A 694 -11.24 -6.15 11.14
N ALA A 695 -10.62 -7.32 10.95
CA ALA A 695 -10.55 -7.98 9.64
C ALA A 695 -11.94 -8.39 9.10
N ARG A 696 -12.87 -8.83 9.97
CA ARG A 696 -14.26 -9.09 9.57
C ARG A 696 -14.99 -7.80 9.18
N GLU A 697 -14.72 -6.70 9.85
CA GLU A 697 -15.24 -5.39 9.48
C GLU A 697 -14.70 -4.93 8.13
N ALA A 698 -13.41 -5.16 7.87
CA ALA A 698 -12.80 -4.88 6.57
C ALA A 698 -13.50 -5.61 5.44
N ASN A 699 -13.71 -6.91 5.62
CA ASN A 699 -14.44 -7.74 4.68
C ASN A 699 -15.87 -7.25 4.44
N GLY A 700 -16.59 -7.08 5.52
CA GLY A 700 -17.98 -6.64 5.52
C GLY A 700 -19.00 -7.76 5.62
N LYS A 701 -20.20 -7.34 6.06
CA LYS A 701 -21.33 -8.21 6.37
C LYS A 701 -22.64 -7.66 5.84
N ALA A 702 -23.63 -8.55 5.71
CA ALA A 702 -25.01 -8.16 5.45
C ALA A 702 -25.66 -7.62 6.72
N LEU A 703 -26.25 -6.41 6.67
CA LEU A 703 -27.00 -5.79 7.77
C LEU A 703 -28.48 -6.20 7.80
N ARG A 704 -28.98 -6.71 6.67
CA ARG A 704 -30.28 -7.35 6.48
C ARG A 704 -30.16 -8.43 5.42
N ASP A 705 -31.18 -9.28 5.27
CA ASP A 705 -31.16 -10.32 4.25
C ASP A 705 -31.01 -9.70 2.85
N ILE A 706 -30.09 -10.23 2.07
CA ILE A 706 -29.87 -9.85 0.67
C ILE A 706 -30.55 -10.89 -0.19
N VAL A 707 -31.43 -10.43 -1.08
CA VAL A 707 -32.17 -11.29 -2.01
C VAL A 707 -31.68 -11.12 -3.45
N ASP A 708 -31.79 -12.20 -4.24
CA ASP A 708 -31.57 -12.15 -5.69
C ASP A 708 -32.81 -11.59 -6.44
N GLU A 709 -32.74 -11.53 -7.76
CA GLU A 709 -33.82 -11.04 -8.61
C GLU A 709 -35.09 -11.89 -8.52
N GLN A 710 -34.99 -13.12 -8.04
CA GLN A 710 -36.11 -14.04 -7.84
C GLN A 710 -36.65 -13.99 -6.40
N GLY A 711 -36.13 -13.06 -5.55
CA GLY A 711 -36.56 -12.91 -4.16
C GLY A 711 -36.02 -13.96 -3.20
N ARG A 712 -35.06 -14.79 -3.61
CA ARG A 712 -34.41 -15.80 -2.74
C ARG A 712 -33.29 -15.15 -1.92
N VAL A 713 -33.25 -15.47 -0.64
CA VAL A 713 -32.17 -14.99 0.23
C VAL A 713 -30.84 -15.63 -0.19
N VAL A 714 -29.89 -14.82 -0.64
CA VAL A 714 -28.53 -15.23 -1.04
C VAL A 714 -27.48 -14.94 0.02
N VAL A 715 -27.73 -13.97 0.91
CA VAL A 715 -26.91 -13.71 2.10
C VAL A 715 -27.86 -13.33 3.24
N LYS A 716 -27.77 -14.03 4.36
CA LYS A 716 -28.58 -13.72 5.54
C LYS A 716 -28.00 -12.55 6.33
N LYS A 717 -28.86 -11.83 7.07
CA LYS A 717 -28.44 -10.81 8.03
C LYS A 717 -27.34 -11.35 8.96
N GLY A 718 -26.26 -10.58 9.12
CA GLY A 718 -25.11 -10.90 9.97
C GLY A 718 -24.03 -11.74 9.29
N GLN A 719 -24.31 -12.39 8.16
CA GLN A 719 -23.30 -13.17 7.43
C GLN A 719 -22.24 -12.29 6.78
N GLN A 720 -21.01 -12.79 6.77
CA GLN A 720 -19.89 -12.19 6.06
C GLN A 720 -20.08 -12.27 4.54
N LEU A 721 -19.72 -11.20 3.83
CA LEU A 721 -19.79 -11.17 2.38
C LEU A 721 -18.65 -11.99 1.75
N SER A 722 -18.94 -12.68 0.66
CA SER A 722 -17.93 -13.45 -0.07
C SER A 722 -17.23 -12.66 -1.18
N SER A 723 -17.78 -11.50 -1.56
CA SER A 723 -17.25 -10.66 -2.65
C SER A 723 -17.86 -9.26 -2.59
N PHE A 724 -17.11 -8.28 -3.08
CA PHE A 724 -17.59 -6.90 -3.25
C PHE A 724 -18.79 -6.79 -4.23
N ALA A 725 -19.03 -7.79 -5.07
CA ALA A 725 -20.22 -7.84 -5.92
C ALA A 725 -21.53 -7.88 -5.11
N GLN A 726 -21.48 -8.33 -3.85
CA GLN A 726 -22.63 -8.38 -2.95
C GLN A 726 -22.93 -7.06 -2.24
N LEU A 727 -22.02 -6.08 -2.32
CA LEU A 727 -22.22 -4.75 -1.72
C LEU A 727 -23.43 -4.03 -2.37
N LYS A 728 -24.15 -3.25 -1.56
CA LYS A 728 -25.36 -2.52 -1.93
C LYS A 728 -25.25 -1.03 -1.59
N ALA A 729 -25.97 -0.20 -2.34
CA ALA A 729 -26.06 1.23 -2.13
C ALA A 729 -27.28 1.67 -1.26
N ASP A 730 -28.02 0.71 -0.72
CA ASP A 730 -29.25 0.92 0.04
C ASP A 730 -29.09 0.80 1.56
N GLY A 731 -27.83 0.68 2.02
CA GLY A 731 -27.48 0.51 3.44
C GLY A 731 -27.70 -0.90 3.98
N SER A 732 -27.97 -1.89 3.12
CA SER A 732 -28.11 -3.30 3.55
C SER A 732 -26.79 -4.03 3.77
N THR A 733 -25.67 -3.42 3.44
CA THR A 733 -24.35 -3.98 3.62
C THR A 733 -23.41 -3.00 4.29
N SER A 734 -22.41 -3.54 4.99
CA SER A 734 -21.31 -2.80 5.60
C SER A 734 -20.00 -3.43 5.15
N SER A 735 -19.00 -2.63 4.79
CA SER A 735 -17.64 -3.07 4.50
C SER A 735 -16.71 -1.86 4.58
N TYR A 736 -15.67 -1.92 5.41
CA TYR A 736 -14.71 -0.82 5.51
C TYR A 736 -13.97 -0.59 4.19
N CYS A 737 -13.57 -1.68 3.52
CA CYS A 737 -12.74 -1.58 2.33
C CYS A 737 -13.14 -2.60 1.26
N TRP A 738 -13.88 -2.19 0.25
CA TRP A 738 -14.43 -3.05 -0.80
C TRP A 738 -13.39 -3.93 -1.52
N VAL A 739 -12.14 -3.49 -1.63
CA VAL A 739 -11.06 -4.29 -2.23
C VAL A 739 -10.60 -5.45 -1.35
N TYR A 740 -11.02 -5.49 -0.07
CA TYR A 740 -10.77 -6.59 0.86
C TYR A 740 -11.99 -7.50 1.06
N CYS A 741 -13.11 -7.16 0.44
CA CYS A 741 -14.31 -8.00 0.51
C CYS A 741 -14.05 -9.38 -0.10
N GLY A 742 -14.18 -10.43 0.70
CA GLY A 742 -13.77 -11.80 0.41
C GLY A 742 -12.52 -12.25 1.18
N CYS A 743 -11.87 -11.36 1.99
CA CYS A 743 -10.69 -11.74 2.79
C CYS A 743 -11.06 -12.53 4.06
N TRP A 744 -12.29 -12.36 4.56
CA TRP A 744 -12.85 -13.10 5.67
C TRP A 744 -14.31 -13.49 5.37
N THR A 745 -14.55 -14.74 5.07
CA THR A 745 -15.88 -15.21 4.69
C THR A 745 -16.48 -16.09 5.79
N GLU A 746 -17.68 -16.65 5.56
CA GLU A 746 -18.27 -17.66 6.43
C GLU A 746 -17.39 -18.94 6.57
N GLN A 747 -16.46 -19.13 5.66
CA GLN A 747 -15.46 -20.21 5.72
C GLN A 747 -14.24 -19.85 6.60
N GLY A 748 -14.23 -18.65 7.18
CA GLY A 748 -13.16 -18.14 8.03
C GLY A 748 -12.19 -17.20 7.36
N ASN A 749 -11.04 -17.01 7.98
CA ASN A 749 -9.97 -16.11 7.56
C ASN A 749 -9.27 -16.64 6.30
N GLN A 750 -9.58 -16.08 5.13
CA GLN A 750 -8.97 -16.48 3.86
C GLN A 750 -7.51 -16.04 3.76
N MET A 751 -7.10 -15.01 4.50
CA MET A 751 -5.71 -14.54 4.55
C MET A 751 -4.78 -15.53 5.29
N ALA A 752 -5.34 -16.41 6.10
CA ALA A 752 -4.63 -17.49 6.79
C ALA A 752 -4.44 -18.75 5.93
N ASN A 753 -5.05 -18.82 4.75
CA ASN A 753 -4.89 -19.94 3.83
C ASN A 753 -3.44 -20.08 3.36
N ARG A 754 -3.02 -21.33 3.15
CA ARG A 754 -1.64 -21.68 2.75
C ARG A 754 -1.61 -22.72 1.63
N ASP A 755 -2.67 -22.75 0.80
CA ASP A 755 -2.71 -23.61 -0.38
C ASP A 755 -1.90 -22.99 -1.51
N ASN A 756 -0.79 -23.62 -1.86
CA ASN A 756 0.12 -23.19 -2.92
C ASN A 756 -0.20 -23.78 -4.29
N SER A 757 -1.35 -24.42 -4.45
CA SER A 757 -1.78 -24.95 -5.75
C SER A 757 -1.72 -23.85 -6.80
N ASP A 758 -1.03 -24.11 -7.88
CA ASP A 758 -0.91 -23.23 -9.05
C ASP A 758 -1.26 -24.03 -10.30
N PRO A 759 -2.55 -24.29 -10.56
CA PRO A 759 -3.00 -25.22 -11.59
C PRO A 759 -2.60 -24.82 -13.01
N TYR A 760 -2.29 -23.54 -13.20
CA TYR A 760 -1.85 -23.01 -14.51
C TYR A 760 -0.35 -22.80 -14.62
N GLY A 761 0.40 -23.02 -13.54
CA GLY A 761 1.85 -22.78 -13.50
C GLY A 761 2.25 -21.30 -13.61
N LEU A 762 1.30 -20.38 -13.56
CA LEU A 762 1.50 -18.95 -13.86
C LEU A 762 1.73 -18.09 -12.60
N GLY A 763 1.75 -18.68 -11.41
CA GLY A 763 1.93 -17.94 -10.16
C GLY A 763 0.65 -17.30 -9.62
N CYS A 764 -0.52 -17.84 -9.97
CA CYS A 764 -1.79 -17.27 -9.51
C CYS A 764 -2.23 -17.75 -8.13
N THR A 765 -1.74 -18.90 -7.65
CA THR A 765 -2.05 -19.50 -6.33
C THR A 765 -3.45 -19.14 -5.81
N PRO A 766 -4.53 -19.74 -6.38
CA PRO A 766 -5.91 -19.33 -6.07
C PRO A 766 -6.31 -19.62 -4.62
N GLY A 767 -5.61 -20.51 -3.92
CA GLY A 767 -5.84 -20.84 -2.51
C GLY A 767 -5.30 -19.79 -1.53
N TRP A 768 -4.68 -18.70 -2.00
CA TRP A 768 -4.26 -17.57 -1.17
C TRP A 768 -5.22 -16.39 -1.33
N ALA A 769 -5.37 -15.59 -0.27
CA ALA A 769 -6.15 -14.37 -0.34
C ALA A 769 -5.40 -13.27 -1.10
N TRP A 770 -6.15 -12.44 -1.80
CA TRP A 770 -5.65 -11.36 -2.62
C TRP A 770 -6.43 -10.08 -2.33
N SER A 771 -5.71 -8.99 -2.13
CA SER A 771 -6.31 -7.68 -2.29
C SER A 771 -6.84 -7.57 -3.72
N TRP A 772 -8.13 -7.30 -3.85
CA TRP A 772 -8.78 -7.31 -5.14
C TRP A 772 -8.90 -8.71 -5.78
N PRO A 773 -9.67 -9.59 -5.19
CA PRO A 773 -9.68 -11.03 -5.55
C PRO A 773 -10.02 -11.33 -7.00
N ALA A 774 -10.83 -10.50 -7.64
CA ALA A 774 -11.23 -10.66 -9.05
C ALA A 774 -10.08 -10.39 -10.03
N ASN A 775 -9.07 -9.59 -9.64
CA ASN A 775 -7.99 -9.13 -10.50
C ASN A 775 -6.60 -9.51 -9.95
N ARG A 776 -6.33 -10.80 -9.85
CA ARG A 776 -5.07 -11.31 -9.30
C ARG A 776 -3.85 -10.96 -10.14
N ARG A 777 -4.02 -10.80 -11.46
CA ARG A 777 -2.92 -10.55 -12.39
C ARG A 777 -2.88 -9.12 -12.89
N ILE A 778 -4.02 -8.51 -13.19
CA ILE A 778 -4.11 -7.18 -13.79
C ILE A 778 -5.10 -6.32 -13.05
N LEU A 779 -4.86 -5.02 -13.13
CA LEU A 779 -5.75 -3.99 -12.64
C LEU A 779 -6.47 -3.33 -13.82
N TYR A 780 -7.77 -3.53 -13.96
CA TYR A 780 -8.65 -2.82 -14.89
C TYR A 780 -8.20 -2.80 -16.35
N ASN A 781 -7.96 -3.96 -16.89
CA ASN A 781 -7.70 -4.06 -18.32
C ASN A 781 -8.71 -4.99 -18.99
N ARG A 782 -9.22 -4.61 -20.15
CA ARG A 782 -10.14 -5.40 -20.96
C ARG A 782 -9.44 -6.51 -21.74
N ALA A 783 -8.13 -6.67 -21.62
CA ALA A 783 -7.36 -7.69 -22.35
C ALA A 783 -7.82 -9.13 -22.10
N SER A 784 -8.55 -9.38 -21.01
CA SER A 784 -9.15 -10.69 -20.72
C SER A 784 -10.60 -10.83 -21.22
N ALA A 785 -11.15 -9.78 -21.83
CA ALA A 785 -12.48 -9.77 -22.44
C ALA A 785 -12.36 -9.79 -23.97
N ASP A 786 -13.38 -10.24 -24.67
CA ASP A 786 -13.40 -10.09 -26.12
C ASP A 786 -13.60 -8.61 -26.52
N PRO A 787 -13.34 -8.23 -27.82
CA PRO A 787 -13.53 -6.86 -28.26
C PRO A 787 -14.97 -6.33 -28.13
N ALA A 788 -15.97 -7.20 -28.07
CA ALA A 788 -17.35 -6.82 -27.82
C ALA A 788 -17.66 -6.57 -26.34
N GLY A 789 -16.67 -6.76 -25.43
CA GLY A 789 -16.80 -6.48 -24.00
C GLY A 789 -17.45 -7.60 -23.20
N LYS A 790 -17.49 -8.83 -23.71
CA LYS A 790 -18.03 -10.02 -23.04
C LYS A 790 -16.99 -10.73 -22.17
#